data_d1dc2eee61ddc97f6ff1cab1aebcbb84
#
_entry.id   d1dc2eee61ddc97f6ff1cab1aebcbb84
#
_cell.length_a   1.000
_cell.length_b   1.000
_cell.length_c   1.000
_cell.angle_alpha   90.00
_cell.angle_beta   90.00
_cell.angle_gamma   90.00
#
_symmetry.space_group_name_H-M   'P 1'
#
loop_
_entity.id
_entity.type
_entity.pdbx_description
1 polymer ?
#
loop_
_entity_poly.entity_id
_entity_poly.type
_entity_poly.pdbx_seq_one_letter_code
_entity_poly.pdbx_strand_id
1 'polypeptide(L)'
;MKAVIMAGGDGKRLRPLSCTMPKPMVPLLNKPVLGYCLELIKKHGFDDVVLTLRYLPNPIRRYVGDGSAFGLRAKCVIEEKPLGTAGGVRGAVEVSDGSLLVISGDAMTDFDLTSALEAHRQSGAGATILLKKVKVPMEYGVVLKDKDGFITRFIEKPSAAEVFSDLVNTGIYIIEPNVLDMIPEGTAYDFSKDLFPRMLRTGMKIFGYEAEGYWSDIGDLTQYAATQADMLNGKCAFSSHAKRTRDGVYVEDGARISDRAVLAAPCYIGSDVEIAANAYFGANSVACTGVRIGERCSIKRSILLPNVRLREGVELRGAILCENVQAGRDSLLYEGAVAGAGCDIGTRAIIGEGVKLWPCKRLEADGEYKENVVWNDECASSAEETPEAGYADRELSAERAARIGAAFAATAKLPAEFGVASDGAQQCVMLKYAIMAGIASQGVDVWDAGVCSRSALCHAIRGYAFDGGIYIEHIENERHMVNIQLIDGFGLGIPNELRRKFITGFNEGPRQSVTRERLGIIQRLSGVVRAYEASLRALLRHDAKGREKPLTVLIAYDRALFDSIANVLIREGIDVRFTDEAEREKLPALMARAKSELCIGTGEDGGIWAIVENRQLNEDETEAILAVAAARRGHRGAVIAADMPEELCSLISIEGVDLIKAPRVGKRVEHTAMEKGIWLDELYENEAAALALCALARKGQLKELISLLPEIAKEQNEVKCSWREIGRVLRSLVESGKEDDMELIEGVRITGEDGWVLVRPGKGLKGCSVRAESFREEYAKELCDIYSEKIRSILSDDSNGKV
;
A
#
# COMPACT_ATOMS: atom_id res chain seq x y z
N MET A 1 -36.03 8.84 9.36
CA MET A 1 -34.93 8.26 8.60
C MET A 1 -34.01 7.56 9.59
N LYS A 2 -33.55 6.34 9.29
CA LYS A 2 -32.63 5.59 10.16
C LYS A 2 -31.18 5.94 9.85
N ALA A 3 -30.33 5.91 10.86
CA ALA A 3 -28.89 5.98 10.69
C ALA A 3 -28.24 4.65 11.08
N VAL A 4 -27.19 4.24 10.35
CA VAL A 4 -26.37 3.08 10.71
C VAL A 4 -24.94 3.54 10.94
N ILE A 5 -24.43 3.22 12.13
CA ILE A 5 -23.04 3.49 12.51
C ILE A 5 -22.23 2.22 12.32
N MET A 6 -21.24 2.25 11.43
CA MET A 6 -20.29 1.16 11.25
C MET A 6 -19.22 1.24 12.34
N ALA A 7 -19.23 0.32 13.28
CA ALA A 7 -18.35 0.30 14.46
C ALA A 7 -17.66 -1.07 14.69
N GLY A 8 -17.55 -1.90 13.66
CA GLY A 8 -17.00 -3.26 13.74
C GLY A 8 -15.50 -3.40 13.48
N GLY A 9 -14.80 -2.32 13.16
CA GLY A 9 -13.38 -2.35 12.76
C GLY A 9 -12.40 -2.70 13.87
N ASP A 10 -11.34 -3.44 13.56
CA ASP A 10 -10.31 -3.91 14.53
C ASP A 10 -9.33 -2.82 15.00
N GLY A 11 -9.24 -1.69 14.29
CA GLY A 11 -8.37 -0.56 14.64
C GLY A 11 -6.88 -0.86 14.75
N LYS A 12 -6.33 -1.77 13.95
CA LYS A 12 -4.97 -2.31 14.08
C LYS A 12 -3.86 -1.29 14.05
N ARG A 13 -3.99 -0.25 13.23
CA ARG A 13 -2.99 0.83 13.09
C ARG A 13 -2.91 1.74 14.32
N LEU A 14 -3.92 1.70 15.21
CA LEU A 14 -3.95 2.42 16.48
C LEU A 14 -3.30 1.65 17.64
N ARG A 15 -2.82 0.42 17.43
CA ARG A 15 -2.13 -0.32 18.49
C ARG A 15 -0.85 0.40 18.93
N PRO A 16 -0.56 0.39 20.24
CA PRO A 16 -1.17 -0.41 21.33
C PRO A 16 -2.47 0.17 21.93
N LEU A 17 -2.90 1.39 21.55
CA LEU A 17 -4.09 2.04 22.08
C LEU A 17 -5.37 1.19 21.89
N SER A 18 -5.55 0.60 20.70
CA SER A 18 -6.72 -0.24 20.39
C SER A 18 -6.61 -1.70 20.84
N CYS A 19 -5.60 -2.07 21.62
CA CYS A 19 -5.51 -3.43 22.19
C CYS A 19 -6.56 -3.68 23.26
N THR A 20 -6.90 -2.67 24.05
CA THR A 20 -7.82 -2.76 25.21
C THR A 20 -9.18 -2.10 24.96
N MET A 21 -9.30 -1.27 23.92
CA MET A 21 -10.56 -0.60 23.56
C MET A 21 -10.82 -0.63 22.06
N PRO A 22 -12.10 -0.72 21.61
CA PRO A 22 -12.40 -0.66 20.18
C PRO A 22 -12.22 0.78 19.65
N LYS A 23 -11.84 0.90 18.37
CA LYS A 23 -11.55 2.20 17.71
C LYS A 23 -12.60 3.30 17.96
N PRO A 24 -13.93 3.04 17.87
CA PRO A 24 -14.94 4.05 18.16
C PRO A 24 -14.96 4.57 19.62
N MET A 25 -14.36 3.83 20.54
CA MET A 25 -14.27 4.22 21.96
C MET A 25 -13.00 4.98 22.31
N VAL A 26 -12.07 5.16 21.36
CA VAL A 26 -10.87 5.94 21.60
C VAL A 26 -11.25 7.38 21.94
N PRO A 27 -10.76 7.93 23.09
CA PRO A 27 -11.20 9.25 23.53
C PRO A 27 -10.50 10.38 22.79
N LEU A 28 -11.29 11.35 22.34
CA LEU A 28 -10.85 12.67 21.94
C LEU A 28 -11.30 13.67 23.01
N LEU A 29 -10.37 14.43 23.58
CA LEU A 29 -10.66 15.38 24.65
C LEU A 29 -11.61 14.78 25.72
N ASN A 30 -11.23 13.62 26.24
CA ASN A 30 -11.93 12.89 27.30
C ASN A 30 -13.31 12.28 26.93
N LYS A 31 -13.76 12.35 25.66
CA LYS A 31 -15.02 11.76 25.19
C LYS A 31 -14.76 10.79 24.04
N PRO A 32 -15.38 9.59 24.01
CA PRO A 32 -15.23 8.65 22.89
C PRO A 32 -15.61 9.28 21.54
N VAL A 33 -14.87 8.93 20.47
CA VAL A 33 -15.21 9.36 19.09
C VAL A 33 -16.66 9.06 18.75
N LEU A 34 -17.15 7.88 19.12
CA LEU A 34 -18.54 7.48 18.93
C LEU A 34 -19.53 8.46 19.56
N GLY A 35 -19.17 9.08 20.70
CA GLY A 35 -20.03 10.07 21.36
C GLY A 35 -20.28 11.31 20.50
N TYR A 36 -19.23 11.80 19.83
CA TYR A 36 -19.37 12.91 18.88
C TYR A 36 -20.23 12.52 17.67
N CYS A 37 -20.06 11.29 17.17
CA CYS A 37 -20.87 10.77 16.06
C CYS A 37 -22.37 10.71 16.44
N LEU A 38 -22.70 10.19 17.64
CA LEU A 38 -24.09 10.11 18.12
C LEU A 38 -24.72 11.51 18.30
N GLU A 39 -23.97 12.47 18.85
CA GLU A 39 -24.43 13.86 18.98
C GLU A 39 -24.67 14.54 17.62
N LEU A 40 -23.76 14.30 16.64
CA LEU A 40 -23.93 14.82 15.29
C LEU A 40 -25.20 14.27 14.64
N ILE A 41 -25.42 12.98 14.71
CA ILE A 41 -26.63 12.31 14.19
C ILE A 41 -27.87 12.89 14.81
N LYS A 42 -27.89 13.05 16.15
CA LYS A 42 -29.03 13.65 16.87
C LYS A 42 -29.28 15.10 16.47
N LYS A 43 -28.21 15.89 16.35
CA LYS A 43 -28.30 17.31 15.92
C LYS A 43 -29.00 17.48 14.58
N HIS A 44 -28.84 16.53 13.67
CA HIS A 44 -29.42 16.54 12.34
C HIS A 44 -30.75 15.77 12.22
N GLY A 45 -31.39 15.46 13.36
CA GLY A 45 -32.77 14.94 13.40
C GLY A 45 -32.93 13.45 13.11
N PHE A 46 -31.87 12.67 13.24
CA PHE A 46 -31.96 11.21 13.16
C PHE A 46 -32.19 10.65 14.57
N ASP A 47 -33.35 10.02 14.80
CA ASP A 47 -33.70 9.49 16.12
C ASP A 47 -33.49 7.99 16.28
N ASP A 48 -33.51 7.25 15.16
CA ASP A 48 -33.31 5.79 15.14
C ASP A 48 -31.91 5.45 14.63
N VAL A 49 -31.10 4.79 15.46
CA VAL A 49 -29.72 4.45 15.15
C VAL A 49 -29.47 2.97 15.35
N VAL A 50 -28.83 2.33 14.36
CA VAL A 50 -28.34 0.96 14.44
C VAL A 50 -26.82 0.98 14.42
N LEU A 51 -26.18 0.24 15.35
CA LEU A 51 -24.71 0.10 15.36
C LEU A 51 -24.34 -1.32 14.95
N THR A 52 -23.46 -1.46 13.95
CA THR A 52 -22.86 -2.75 13.60
C THR A 52 -21.57 -2.93 14.38
N LEU A 53 -21.45 -4.01 15.14
CA LEU A 53 -20.36 -4.26 16.09
C LEU A 53 -19.72 -5.61 15.81
N ARG A 54 -18.39 -5.70 16.01
CA ARG A 54 -17.66 -6.97 15.94
C ARG A 54 -16.53 -7.05 16.95
N TYR A 55 -15.52 -6.19 16.80
CA TYR A 55 -14.35 -6.17 17.68
C TYR A 55 -14.67 -5.49 19.01
N LEU A 56 -14.43 -6.19 20.13
CA LEU A 56 -14.69 -5.67 21.48
C LEU A 56 -16.07 -4.97 21.62
N PRO A 57 -17.19 -5.64 21.37
CA PRO A 57 -18.49 -4.99 21.30
C PRO A 57 -19.00 -4.47 22.66
N ASN A 58 -18.57 -5.06 23.78
CA ASN A 58 -19.10 -4.77 25.10
C ASN A 58 -18.85 -3.33 25.58
N PRO A 59 -17.69 -2.69 25.42
CA PRO A 59 -17.50 -1.28 25.76
C PRO A 59 -18.47 -0.36 25.01
N ILE A 60 -18.68 -0.61 23.70
CA ILE A 60 -19.61 0.17 22.88
C ILE A 60 -21.05 0.00 23.38
N ARG A 61 -21.47 -1.26 23.62
CA ARG A 61 -22.83 -1.54 24.12
C ARG A 61 -23.11 -0.89 25.47
N ARG A 62 -22.13 -0.89 26.38
CA ARG A 62 -22.27 -0.22 27.70
C ARG A 62 -22.36 1.29 27.56
N TYR A 63 -21.59 1.88 26.64
CA TYR A 63 -21.56 3.32 26.43
C TYR A 63 -22.84 3.84 25.76
N VAL A 64 -23.34 3.14 24.76
CA VAL A 64 -24.52 3.54 23.99
C VAL A 64 -25.83 3.21 24.73
N GLY A 65 -25.89 2.05 25.42
CA GLY A 65 -27.11 1.54 26.05
C GLY A 65 -28.24 1.38 25.03
N ASP A 66 -29.40 1.92 25.35
CA ASP A 66 -30.59 2.04 24.50
C ASP A 66 -30.62 3.34 23.68
N GLY A 67 -29.61 4.20 23.83
CA GLY A 67 -29.47 5.48 23.17
C GLY A 67 -30.14 6.65 23.88
N SER A 68 -30.88 6.40 24.94
CA SER A 68 -31.64 7.43 25.68
C SER A 68 -30.77 8.54 26.25
N ALA A 69 -29.53 8.21 26.67
CA ALA A 69 -28.55 9.19 27.15
C ALA A 69 -28.14 10.22 26.08
N PHE A 70 -28.32 9.90 24.80
CA PHE A 70 -28.08 10.79 23.65
C PHE A 70 -29.37 11.33 23.04
N GLY A 71 -30.52 11.02 23.63
CA GLY A 71 -31.84 11.38 23.07
C GLY A 71 -32.18 10.58 21.79
N LEU A 72 -31.61 9.40 21.61
CA LEU A 72 -31.75 8.49 20.47
C LEU A 72 -32.44 7.18 20.88
N ARG A 73 -32.89 6.43 19.89
CA ARG A 73 -33.23 5.01 20.03
C ARG A 73 -32.14 4.20 19.35
N ALA A 74 -31.31 3.51 20.11
CA ALA A 74 -30.17 2.77 19.60
C ALA A 74 -30.36 1.27 19.68
N LYS A 75 -29.99 0.55 18.61
CA LYS A 75 -29.92 -0.92 18.55
C LYS A 75 -28.51 -1.35 18.16
N CYS A 76 -27.89 -2.19 18.97
CA CYS A 76 -26.59 -2.78 18.64
C CYS A 76 -26.78 -4.17 18.03
N VAL A 77 -26.18 -4.40 16.87
CA VAL A 77 -26.16 -5.67 16.13
C VAL A 77 -24.72 -6.18 16.11
N ILE A 78 -24.51 -7.40 16.60
CA ILE A 78 -23.16 -8.02 16.65
C ILE A 78 -23.02 -8.95 15.44
N GLU A 79 -21.96 -8.76 14.66
CA GLU A 79 -21.60 -9.64 13.56
C GLU A 79 -20.82 -10.85 14.07
N GLU A 80 -21.36 -12.05 13.85
CA GLU A 80 -20.66 -13.31 14.19
C GLU A 80 -19.48 -13.61 13.26
N LYS A 81 -19.56 -13.14 12.00
CA LYS A 81 -18.53 -13.27 10.97
C LYS A 81 -18.26 -11.90 10.35
N PRO A 82 -17.04 -11.65 9.84
CA PRO A 82 -16.74 -10.39 9.16
C PRO A 82 -17.53 -10.30 7.86
N LEU A 83 -18.58 -9.48 7.84
CA LEU A 83 -19.44 -9.26 6.68
C LEU A 83 -18.98 -8.09 5.79
N GLY A 84 -17.87 -7.42 6.12
CA GLY A 84 -17.46 -6.19 5.45
C GLY A 84 -18.37 -5.01 5.79
N THR A 85 -18.08 -3.84 5.22
CA THR A 85 -18.80 -2.61 5.57
C THR A 85 -20.25 -2.61 5.07
N ALA A 86 -20.48 -2.97 3.82
CA ALA A 86 -21.82 -3.01 3.23
C ALA A 86 -22.63 -4.24 3.68
N GLY A 87 -22.00 -5.41 3.79
CA GLY A 87 -22.67 -6.62 4.27
C GLY A 87 -23.12 -6.49 5.73
N GLY A 88 -22.31 -5.86 6.59
CA GLY A 88 -22.68 -5.55 7.98
C GLY A 88 -23.90 -4.64 8.05
N VAL A 89 -23.95 -3.57 7.23
CA VAL A 89 -25.13 -2.68 7.14
C VAL A 89 -26.35 -3.45 6.66
N ARG A 90 -26.22 -4.26 5.60
CA ARG A 90 -27.34 -5.07 5.07
C ARG A 90 -27.92 -6.04 6.11
N GLY A 91 -27.06 -6.67 6.89
CA GLY A 91 -27.47 -7.60 7.95
C GLY A 91 -28.06 -6.93 9.19
N ALA A 92 -27.83 -5.64 9.37
CA ALA A 92 -28.29 -4.90 10.56
C ALA A 92 -29.63 -4.20 10.39
N VAL A 93 -30.08 -3.96 9.15
CA VAL A 93 -31.32 -3.24 8.85
C VAL A 93 -32.25 -4.08 7.98
N GLU A 94 -33.56 -3.99 8.24
CA GLU A 94 -34.57 -4.37 7.29
C GLU A 94 -34.65 -3.31 6.21
N VAL A 95 -34.88 -3.72 4.94
CA VAL A 95 -35.12 -2.78 3.85
C VAL A 95 -36.33 -1.95 4.20
N SER A 96 -36.09 -0.68 4.52
CA SER A 96 -37.13 0.23 4.98
C SER A 96 -37.60 1.14 3.83
N ASP A 97 -38.83 1.69 3.93
CA ASP A 97 -39.41 2.58 2.93
C ASP A 97 -38.76 3.99 2.90
N GLY A 98 -37.47 4.09 3.07
CA GLY A 98 -36.81 5.40 3.03
C GLY A 98 -35.29 5.31 2.98
N SER A 99 -34.67 6.41 2.59
CA SER A 99 -33.21 6.56 2.52
C SER A 99 -32.55 6.30 3.86
N LEU A 100 -31.37 5.70 3.87
CA LEU A 100 -30.58 5.33 5.04
C LEU A 100 -29.32 6.19 5.11
N LEU A 101 -29.01 6.78 6.27
CA LEU A 101 -27.70 7.36 6.54
C LEU A 101 -26.77 6.26 7.05
N VAL A 102 -25.63 6.07 6.41
CA VAL A 102 -24.53 5.20 6.87
C VAL A 102 -23.36 6.08 7.24
N ILE A 103 -22.79 5.90 8.42
CA ILE A 103 -21.65 6.69 8.90
C ILE A 103 -20.62 5.80 9.60
N SER A 104 -19.34 6.08 9.36
CA SER A 104 -18.25 5.44 10.09
C SER A 104 -18.17 5.97 11.53
N GLY A 105 -18.20 5.07 12.52
CA GLY A 105 -18.19 5.42 13.94
C GLY A 105 -16.81 5.77 14.51
N ASP A 106 -15.80 5.89 13.68
CA ASP A 106 -14.40 6.06 14.03
C ASP A 106 -13.76 7.32 13.40
N ALA A 107 -14.57 8.20 12.79
CA ALA A 107 -14.14 9.48 12.23
C ALA A 107 -14.71 10.65 13.06
N MET A 108 -13.88 11.68 13.24
CA MET A 108 -14.33 12.95 13.81
C MET A 108 -14.78 13.88 12.69
N THR A 109 -16.02 14.38 12.78
CA THR A 109 -16.58 15.29 11.77
C THR A 109 -17.64 16.22 12.37
N ASP A 110 -17.80 17.39 11.77
CA ASP A 110 -18.85 18.37 12.08
C ASP A 110 -19.71 18.74 10.85
N PHE A 111 -19.76 17.86 9.84
CA PHE A 111 -20.48 18.07 8.59
C PHE A 111 -21.97 18.34 8.79
N ASP A 112 -22.53 19.16 7.89
CA ASP A 112 -23.97 19.37 7.80
C ASP A 112 -24.65 18.22 7.05
N LEU A 113 -25.14 17.25 7.81
CA LEU A 113 -25.85 16.09 7.26
C LEU A 113 -27.22 16.45 6.69
N THR A 114 -27.84 17.57 7.11
CA THR A 114 -29.14 18.03 6.59
C THR A 114 -28.99 18.50 5.15
N SER A 115 -28.01 19.36 4.89
CA SER A 115 -27.70 19.83 3.53
C SER A 115 -27.30 18.69 2.60
N ALA A 116 -26.53 17.71 3.09
CA ALA A 116 -26.19 16.51 2.32
C ALA A 116 -27.43 15.68 1.93
N LEU A 117 -28.40 15.55 2.85
CA LEU A 117 -29.66 14.84 2.60
C LEU A 117 -30.54 15.57 1.57
N GLU A 118 -30.59 16.89 1.63
CA GLU A 118 -31.31 17.70 0.64
C GLU A 118 -30.69 17.56 -0.75
N ALA A 119 -29.36 17.63 -0.85
CA ALA A 119 -28.63 17.42 -2.09
C ALA A 119 -28.87 16.02 -2.67
N HIS A 120 -28.87 14.99 -1.81
CA HIS A 120 -29.20 13.63 -2.22
C HIS A 120 -30.58 13.54 -2.87
N ARG A 121 -31.61 14.11 -2.23
CA ARG A 121 -32.99 14.13 -2.75
C ARG A 121 -33.10 14.86 -4.07
N GLN A 122 -32.37 15.98 -4.22
CA GLN A 122 -32.35 16.77 -5.46
C GLN A 122 -31.65 16.05 -6.60
N SER A 123 -30.58 15.28 -6.32
CA SER A 123 -29.80 14.54 -7.33
C SER A 123 -30.57 13.37 -7.94
N GLY A 124 -31.51 12.77 -7.20
CA GLY A 124 -32.21 11.55 -7.61
C GLY A 124 -31.29 10.34 -7.76
N ALA A 125 -30.11 10.36 -7.14
CA ALA A 125 -29.15 9.26 -7.17
C ALA A 125 -29.57 8.10 -6.26
N GLY A 126 -29.16 6.87 -6.60
CA GLY A 126 -29.35 5.71 -5.72
C GLY A 126 -28.50 5.75 -4.47
N ALA A 127 -27.34 6.40 -4.54
CA ALA A 127 -26.48 6.66 -3.39
C ALA A 127 -25.81 8.03 -3.49
N THR A 128 -25.54 8.64 -2.33
CA THR A 128 -24.69 9.85 -2.22
C THR A 128 -23.53 9.54 -1.29
N ILE A 129 -22.32 9.85 -1.74
CA ILE A 129 -21.08 9.75 -0.96
C ILE A 129 -20.68 11.15 -0.53
N LEU A 130 -20.50 11.37 0.77
CA LEU A 130 -19.93 12.61 1.27
C LEU A 130 -18.42 12.58 1.03
N LEU A 131 -17.93 13.61 0.35
CA LEU A 131 -16.55 13.73 -0.09
C LEU A 131 -15.88 14.89 0.63
N LYS A 132 -14.57 14.75 0.86
CA LYS A 132 -13.74 15.81 1.43
C LYS A 132 -12.45 15.96 0.63
N LYS A 133 -12.02 17.21 0.41
CA LYS A 133 -10.70 17.49 -0.16
C LYS A 133 -9.62 17.28 0.89
N VAL A 134 -8.61 16.46 0.57
CA VAL A 134 -7.47 16.18 1.46
C VAL A 134 -6.15 16.37 0.71
N LYS A 135 -5.11 16.75 1.45
CA LYS A 135 -3.77 16.98 0.87
C LYS A 135 -3.08 15.68 0.44
N VAL A 136 -3.40 14.56 1.10
CA VAL A 136 -2.76 13.26 0.88
C VAL A 136 -3.86 12.20 0.71
N PRO A 137 -4.37 11.99 -0.51
CA PRO A 137 -5.53 11.14 -0.75
C PRO A 137 -5.23 9.64 -0.84
N MET A 138 -3.95 9.22 -0.94
CA MET A 138 -3.56 7.82 -1.20
C MET A 138 -3.98 6.79 -0.13
N GLU A 139 -4.31 7.24 1.07
CA GLU A 139 -4.76 6.35 2.15
C GLU A 139 -6.26 6.09 2.13
N TYR A 140 -7.00 6.76 1.26
CA TYR A 140 -8.46 6.77 1.19
C TYR A 140 -8.96 6.26 -0.16
N GLY A 141 -10.27 6.06 -0.27
CA GLY A 141 -10.94 5.88 -1.55
C GLY A 141 -11.02 7.22 -2.28
N VAL A 142 -10.41 7.34 -3.45
CA VAL A 142 -10.39 8.55 -4.28
C VAL A 142 -11.52 8.53 -5.28
N VAL A 143 -12.16 9.67 -5.50
CA VAL A 143 -13.36 9.80 -6.31
C VAL A 143 -13.17 10.84 -7.39
N LEU A 144 -13.56 10.49 -8.63
CA LEU A 144 -13.75 11.44 -9.74
C LEU A 144 -15.25 11.64 -9.97
N LYS A 145 -15.65 12.89 -10.21
CA LYS A 145 -17.03 13.24 -10.54
C LYS A 145 -17.11 14.11 -11.79
N ASP A 146 -18.23 14.04 -12.49
CA ASP A 146 -18.55 14.91 -13.61
C ASP A 146 -18.98 16.33 -13.18
N LYS A 147 -19.31 17.17 -14.16
CA LYS A 147 -19.74 18.57 -13.93
C LYS A 147 -21.06 18.68 -13.19
N ASP A 148 -21.91 17.65 -13.27
CA ASP A 148 -23.20 17.56 -12.60
C ASP A 148 -23.09 16.97 -11.20
N GLY A 149 -21.88 16.59 -10.78
CA GLY A 149 -21.58 16.06 -9.44
C GLY A 149 -21.74 14.55 -9.31
N PHE A 150 -22.03 13.83 -10.39
CA PHE A 150 -22.11 12.38 -10.35
C PHE A 150 -20.73 11.72 -10.44
N ILE A 151 -20.56 10.65 -9.67
CA ILE A 151 -19.28 9.92 -9.61
C ILE A 151 -19.11 9.10 -10.88
N THR A 152 -18.01 9.33 -11.57
CA THR A 152 -17.61 8.60 -12.79
C THR A 152 -16.60 7.51 -12.48
N ARG A 153 -15.78 7.69 -11.44
CA ARG A 153 -14.75 6.72 -11.06
C ARG A 153 -14.54 6.70 -9.55
N PHE A 154 -14.32 5.51 -9.02
CA PHE A 154 -14.00 5.26 -7.62
C PHE A 154 -12.79 4.32 -7.54
N ILE A 155 -11.74 4.70 -6.82
CA ILE A 155 -10.52 3.90 -6.65
C ILE A 155 -10.19 3.83 -5.16
N GLU A 156 -10.25 2.64 -4.60
CA GLU A 156 -9.91 2.42 -3.18
C GLU A 156 -8.41 2.31 -3.00
N LYS A 157 -7.84 3.23 -2.21
CA LYS A 157 -6.40 3.30 -1.88
C LYS A 157 -5.50 3.21 -3.10
N PRO A 158 -5.60 4.21 -3.99
CA PRO A 158 -4.84 4.24 -5.24
C PRO A 158 -3.33 4.23 -5.00
N SER A 159 -2.58 3.77 -5.98
CA SER A 159 -1.15 4.05 -6.07
C SER A 159 -0.92 5.54 -6.36
N ALA A 160 0.31 6.03 -6.18
CA ALA A 160 0.64 7.44 -6.48
C ALA A 160 0.32 7.84 -7.93
N ALA A 161 0.40 6.90 -8.86
CA ALA A 161 0.08 7.11 -10.28
C ALA A 161 -1.43 7.12 -10.59
N GLU A 162 -2.27 6.67 -9.65
CA GLU A 162 -3.73 6.59 -9.80
C GLU A 162 -4.47 7.70 -9.04
N VAL A 163 -3.74 8.67 -8.46
CA VAL A 163 -4.31 9.77 -7.68
C VAL A 163 -4.63 10.96 -8.60
N PHE A 164 -5.77 10.93 -9.24
CA PHE A 164 -6.23 12.00 -10.15
C PHE A 164 -7.21 12.99 -9.50
N SER A 165 -7.48 12.86 -8.20
CA SER A 165 -8.39 13.72 -7.45
C SER A 165 -7.93 13.87 -6.01
N ASP A 166 -8.26 15.01 -5.38
CA ASP A 166 -8.09 15.25 -3.95
C ASP A 166 -9.37 14.97 -3.15
N LEU A 167 -10.46 14.62 -3.86
CA LEU A 167 -11.72 14.24 -3.26
C LEU A 167 -11.66 12.79 -2.77
N VAL A 168 -11.84 12.63 -1.47
CA VAL A 168 -11.83 11.30 -0.85
C VAL A 168 -13.17 10.93 -0.25
N ASN A 169 -13.43 9.65 -0.24
CA ASN A 169 -14.54 9.03 0.44
C ASN A 169 -14.38 9.17 1.97
N THR A 170 -15.33 9.79 2.62
CA THR A 170 -15.31 10.05 4.07
C THR A 170 -15.90 8.91 4.92
N GLY A 171 -16.45 7.86 4.29
CA GLY A 171 -17.15 6.81 5.01
C GLY A 171 -18.57 7.22 5.48
N ILE A 172 -19.14 8.29 4.89
CA ILE A 172 -20.48 8.76 5.18
C ILE A 172 -21.30 8.69 3.88
N TYR A 173 -22.42 7.97 3.93
CA TYR A 173 -23.23 7.69 2.76
C TYR A 173 -24.72 7.93 3.05
N ILE A 174 -25.46 8.34 2.02
CA ILE A 174 -26.91 8.30 2.01
C ILE A 174 -27.30 7.31 0.91
N ILE A 175 -28.06 6.29 1.27
CA ILE A 175 -28.31 5.13 0.41
C ILE A 175 -29.81 4.90 0.31
N GLU A 176 -30.30 4.70 -0.91
CA GLU A 176 -31.67 4.32 -1.19
C GLU A 176 -31.92 2.82 -0.96
N PRO A 177 -33.14 2.40 -0.57
CA PRO A 177 -33.45 1.01 -0.27
C PRO A 177 -33.10 0.03 -1.39
N ASN A 178 -33.33 0.39 -2.65
CA ASN A 178 -33.03 -0.44 -3.82
C ASN A 178 -31.54 -0.75 -4.00
N VAL A 179 -30.67 0.09 -3.44
CA VAL A 179 -29.22 -0.15 -3.45
C VAL A 179 -28.83 -1.24 -2.45
N LEU A 180 -29.52 -1.28 -1.29
CA LEU A 180 -29.29 -2.33 -0.29
C LEU A 180 -29.64 -3.72 -0.84
N ASP A 181 -30.59 -3.83 -1.75
CA ASP A 181 -30.96 -5.10 -2.41
C ASP A 181 -29.85 -5.63 -3.35
N MET A 182 -28.91 -4.77 -3.75
CA MET A 182 -27.73 -5.21 -4.51
C MET A 182 -26.72 -5.95 -3.64
N ILE A 183 -26.81 -5.87 -2.32
CA ILE A 183 -25.86 -6.48 -1.38
C ILE A 183 -26.34 -7.90 -1.06
N PRO A 184 -25.55 -8.95 -1.39
CA PRO A 184 -25.90 -10.33 -1.06
C PRO A 184 -25.98 -10.53 0.45
N GLU A 185 -27.04 -11.19 0.91
CA GLU A 185 -27.20 -11.48 2.34
C GLU A 185 -26.15 -12.47 2.86
N GLY A 186 -25.64 -12.20 4.08
CA GLY A 186 -24.70 -13.09 4.77
C GLY A 186 -23.32 -13.24 4.12
N THR A 187 -23.01 -12.41 3.13
CA THR A 187 -21.75 -12.44 2.39
C THR A 187 -20.89 -11.24 2.79
N ALA A 188 -19.57 -11.44 2.83
CA ALA A 188 -18.64 -10.34 3.01
C ALA A 188 -18.69 -9.41 1.79
N TYR A 189 -19.14 -8.17 1.99
CA TYR A 189 -19.33 -7.18 0.94
C TYR A 189 -18.94 -5.79 1.43
N ASP A 190 -18.14 -5.07 0.65
CA ASP A 190 -17.63 -3.76 1.03
C ASP A 190 -18.24 -2.64 0.16
N PHE A 191 -18.50 -1.47 0.75
CA PHE A 191 -19.02 -0.33 -0.01
C PHE A 191 -18.07 0.08 -1.12
N SER A 192 -16.80 0.28 -0.78
CA SER A 192 -15.79 0.85 -1.66
C SER A 192 -15.28 -0.12 -2.70
N LYS A 193 -15.11 -1.40 -2.32
CA LYS A 193 -14.53 -2.42 -3.21
C LYS A 193 -15.55 -3.13 -4.09
N ASP A 194 -16.78 -3.31 -3.57
CA ASP A 194 -17.77 -4.16 -4.23
C ASP A 194 -18.99 -3.36 -4.69
N LEU A 195 -19.66 -2.61 -3.78
CA LEU A 195 -20.95 -2.00 -4.08
C LEU A 195 -20.83 -0.82 -5.06
N PHE A 196 -20.01 0.17 -4.76
CA PHE A 196 -19.89 1.36 -5.60
C PHE A 196 -19.34 1.03 -7.00
N PRO A 197 -18.32 0.21 -7.17
CA PRO A 197 -17.90 -0.24 -8.49
C PRO A 197 -18.98 -1.02 -9.25
N ARG A 198 -19.81 -1.82 -8.57
CA ARG A 198 -20.94 -2.51 -9.18
C ARG A 198 -22.04 -1.54 -9.63
N MET A 199 -22.37 -0.54 -8.80
CA MET A 199 -23.33 0.50 -9.17
C MET A 199 -22.90 1.23 -10.44
N LEU A 200 -21.62 1.67 -10.50
CA LEU A 200 -21.07 2.35 -11.67
C LEU A 200 -21.15 1.47 -12.93
N ARG A 201 -20.78 0.20 -12.83
CA ARG A 201 -20.88 -0.74 -13.96
C ARG A 201 -22.31 -1.01 -14.44
N THR A 202 -23.29 -0.94 -13.55
CA THR A 202 -24.71 -1.11 -13.91
C THR A 202 -25.39 0.19 -14.34
N GLY A 203 -24.66 1.30 -14.43
CA GLY A 203 -25.19 2.61 -14.82
C GLY A 203 -26.05 3.28 -13.74
N MET A 204 -26.02 2.78 -12.51
CA MET A 204 -26.74 3.41 -11.40
C MET A 204 -25.99 4.66 -10.92
N LYS A 205 -26.71 5.77 -10.81
CA LYS A 205 -26.11 7.07 -10.46
C LYS A 205 -25.69 7.11 -9.00
N ILE A 206 -24.45 7.54 -8.76
CA ILE A 206 -23.89 7.85 -7.43
C ILE A 206 -23.57 9.35 -7.44
N PHE A 207 -24.06 10.09 -6.48
CA PHE A 207 -23.79 11.52 -6.34
C PHE A 207 -22.62 11.75 -5.36
N GLY A 208 -21.69 12.62 -5.72
CA GLY A 208 -20.56 13.02 -4.87
C GLY A 208 -20.81 14.40 -4.24
N TYR A 209 -21.23 14.43 -2.99
CA TYR A 209 -21.46 15.66 -2.24
C TYR A 209 -20.18 16.14 -1.56
N GLU A 210 -19.62 17.27 -1.97
CA GLU A 210 -18.47 17.89 -1.29
C GLU A 210 -18.92 18.53 0.02
N ALA A 211 -18.57 17.89 1.14
CA ALA A 211 -18.96 18.37 2.44
C ALA A 211 -18.01 19.45 2.96
N GLU A 212 -18.58 20.57 3.40
CA GLU A 212 -17.86 21.60 4.15
C GLU A 212 -17.76 21.22 5.63
N GLY A 213 -16.75 21.76 6.32
CA GLY A 213 -16.50 21.48 7.74
C GLY A 213 -15.26 20.62 7.96
N TYR A 214 -15.10 20.15 9.18
CA TYR A 214 -13.98 19.31 9.59
C TYR A 214 -14.27 17.84 9.37
N TRP A 215 -13.28 17.10 8.93
CA TRP A 215 -13.30 15.64 8.87
C TRP A 215 -11.91 15.07 9.09
N SER A 216 -11.81 14.06 9.94
CA SER A 216 -10.58 13.31 10.19
C SER A 216 -10.91 11.84 10.46
N ASP A 217 -10.42 10.94 9.63
CA ASP A 217 -10.38 9.51 9.94
C ASP A 217 -9.25 9.25 10.94
N ILE A 218 -9.59 8.74 12.11
CA ILE A 218 -8.61 8.37 13.13
C ILE A 218 -7.97 7.03 12.76
N GLY A 219 -7.22 7.03 11.65
CA GLY A 219 -6.64 5.82 11.06
C GLY A 219 -5.45 5.26 11.83
N ASP A 220 -4.63 6.11 12.40
CA ASP A 220 -3.40 5.77 13.12
C ASP A 220 -3.13 6.71 14.30
N LEU A 221 -2.03 6.46 15.03
CA LEU A 221 -1.66 7.23 16.23
C LEU A 221 -1.27 8.67 15.92
N THR A 222 -0.68 8.93 14.76
CA THR A 222 -0.31 10.28 14.31
C THR A 222 -1.55 11.11 14.01
N GLN A 223 -2.50 10.53 13.26
CA GLN A 223 -3.76 11.19 12.96
C GLN A 223 -4.61 11.39 14.22
N TYR A 224 -4.57 10.44 15.17
CA TYR A 224 -5.21 10.57 16.47
C TYR A 224 -4.71 11.79 17.25
N ALA A 225 -3.38 11.95 17.36
CA ALA A 225 -2.79 13.10 18.04
C ALA A 225 -3.08 14.42 17.31
N ALA A 226 -3.01 14.41 15.97
CA ALA A 226 -3.31 15.57 15.14
C ALA A 226 -4.78 16.01 15.28
N THR A 227 -5.72 15.05 15.31
CA THR A 227 -7.16 15.35 15.51
C THR A 227 -7.41 16.04 16.84
N GLN A 228 -6.79 15.58 17.93
CA GLN A 228 -6.93 16.24 19.23
C GLN A 228 -6.34 17.67 19.22
N ALA A 229 -5.19 17.86 18.60
CA ALA A 229 -4.61 19.18 18.44
C ALA A 229 -5.51 20.11 17.58
N ASP A 230 -6.09 19.62 16.51
CA ASP A 230 -7.01 20.36 15.65
C ASP A 230 -8.27 20.80 16.40
N MET A 231 -8.83 19.93 17.23
CA MET A 231 -9.97 20.26 18.10
C MET A 231 -9.60 21.37 19.10
N LEU A 232 -8.47 21.26 19.77
CA LEU A 232 -8.00 22.26 20.71
C LEU A 232 -7.75 23.62 20.04
N ASN A 233 -7.25 23.62 18.80
CA ASN A 233 -7.00 24.83 18.02
C ASN A 233 -8.27 25.38 17.33
N GLY A 234 -9.44 24.81 17.56
CA GLY A 234 -10.72 25.31 17.08
C GLY A 234 -11.01 25.06 15.60
N LYS A 235 -10.31 24.09 14.96
CA LYS A 235 -10.57 23.72 13.57
C LYS A 235 -11.82 22.85 13.40
N CYS A 236 -12.30 22.24 14.48
CA CYS A 236 -13.48 21.39 14.52
C CYS A 236 -14.44 21.90 15.58
N ALA A 237 -15.74 21.98 15.25
CA ALA A 237 -16.77 22.27 16.21
C ALA A 237 -17.08 21.00 17.04
N PHE A 238 -17.01 21.11 18.37
CA PHE A 238 -17.31 20.00 19.27
C PHE A 238 -18.01 20.49 20.54
N SER A 239 -18.80 19.62 21.14
CA SER A 239 -19.38 19.85 22.47
C SER A 239 -18.48 19.31 23.56
N SER A 240 -18.23 20.09 24.60
CA SER A 240 -17.43 19.71 25.75
C SER A 240 -18.09 20.12 27.05
N HIS A 241 -17.93 19.34 28.10
CA HIS A 241 -18.29 19.70 29.46
C HIS A 241 -17.24 20.61 30.14
N ALA A 242 -16.06 20.73 29.55
CA ALA A 242 -14.98 21.54 30.08
C ALA A 242 -15.31 23.06 29.95
N LYS A 243 -15.04 23.81 30.98
CA LYS A 243 -15.07 25.27 30.97
C LYS A 243 -13.81 25.78 30.26
N ARG A 244 -13.99 26.59 29.21
CA ARG A 244 -12.89 27.23 28.51
C ARG A 244 -12.51 28.53 29.22
N THR A 245 -11.24 28.63 29.66
CA THR A 245 -10.69 29.88 30.19
C THR A 245 -10.47 30.90 29.06
N ARG A 246 -10.26 32.20 29.44
CA ARG A 246 -9.95 33.27 28.46
C ARG A 246 -8.70 32.98 27.66
N ASP A 247 -7.74 32.27 28.26
CA ASP A 247 -6.47 31.91 27.62
C ASP A 247 -6.52 30.66 26.74
N GLY A 248 -7.70 30.02 26.64
CA GLY A 248 -7.88 28.85 25.77
C GLY A 248 -7.55 27.50 26.43
N VAL A 249 -7.45 27.44 27.75
CA VAL A 249 -7.35 26.20 28.52
C VAL A 249 -8.76 25.67 28.79
N TYR A 250 -8.97 24.38 28.49
CA TYR A 250 -10.21 23.67 28.81
C TYR A 250 -10.04 22.90 30.12
N VAL A 251 -10.92 23.13 31.09
CA VAL A 251 -10.87 22.48 32.41
C VAL A 251 -12.22 21.92 32.80
N GLU A 252 -12.31 20.62 33.08
CA GLU A 252 -13.50 19.97 33.65
C GLU A 252 -13.59 20.15 35.15
N ASP A 253 -14.77 19.87 35.71
CA ASP A 253 -15.01 19.96 37.16
C ASP A 253 -14.17 18.93 37.93
N GLY A 254 -13.78 19.24 39.16
CA GLY A 254 -12.96 18.35 40.01
C GLY A 254 -11.45 18.40 39.80
N ALA A 255 -10.98 19.11 38.77
CA ALA A 255 -9.53 19.27 38.54
C ALA A 255 -8.86 20.09 39.65
N ARG A 256 -7.71 19.64 40.13
CA ARG A 256 -6.89 20.27 41.16
C ARG A 256 -5.54 20.68 40.58
N ILE A 257 -5.33 21.94 40.38
CA ILE A 257 -4.14 22.49 39.73
C ILE A 257 -3.41 23.38 40.75
N SER A 258 -2.14 23.10 41.00
CA SER A 258 -1.31 23.90 41.88
C SER A 258 -1.13 25.32 41.30
N ASP A 259 -1.16 26.33 42.12
CA ASP A 259 -0.87 27.74 41.76
C ASP A 259 0.54 27.93 41.17
N ARG A 260 1.46 26.97 41.45
CA ARG A 260 2.83 26.98 40.92
C ARG A 260 2.96 26.15 39.62
N ALA A 261 1.90 25.53 39.13
CA ALA A 261 1.93 24.86 37.86
C ALA A 261 1.80 25.87 36.71
N VAL A 262 2.48 25.58 35.59
CA VAL A 262 2.44 26.40 34.39
C VAL A 262 1.61 25.71 33.34
N LEU A 263 0.53 26.32 32.92
CA LEU A 263 -0.33 25.81 31.83
C LEU A 263 -0.11 26.65 30.57
N ALA A 264 0.20 26.02 29.45
CA ALA A 264 0.32 26.67 28.14
C ALA A 264 -0.85 26.26 27.26
N ALA A 265 -1.64 27.26 26.81
CA ALA A 265 -2.78 27.06 25.94
C ALA A 265 -2.37 26.83 24.46
N PRO A 266 -3.22 26.14 23.66
CA PRO A 266 -4.44 25.45 24.08
C PRO A 266 -4.11 24.07 24.69
N CYS A 267 -4.80 23.71 25.78
CA CYS A 267 -4.66 22.39 26.39
C CYS A 267 -5.99 21.97 27.05
N TYR A 268 -6.11 20.66 27.35
CA TYR A 268 -7.30 20.08 27.93
C TYR A 268 -7.00 19.33 29.22
N ILE A 269 -7.74 19.62 30.27
CA ILE A 269 -7.61 19.06 31.60
C ILE A 269 -8.97 18.47 31.99
N GLY A 270 -9.07 17.16 32.02
CA GLY A 270 -10.28 16.39 32.36
C GLY A 270 -10.64 16.44 33.82
N SER A 271 -11.75 15.77 34.15
CA SER A 271 -12.25 15.72 35.52
C SER A 271 -11.28 14.99 36.46
N ASP A 272 -11.23 15.45 37.72
CA ASP A 272 -10.39 14.87 38.79
C ASP A 272 -8.90 14.75 38.47
N VAL A 273 -8.40 15.55 37.52
CA VAL A 273 -6.97 15.67 37.21
C VAL A 273 -6.24 16.43 38.33
N GLU A 274 -5.09 15.90 38.77
CA GLU A 274 -4.23 16.57 39.75
C GLU A 274 -2.90 16.96 39.07
N ILE A 275 -2.56 18.27 39.14
CA ILE A 275 -1.30 18.82 38.65
C ILE A 275 -0.53 19.44 39.81
N ALA A 276 0.62 18.83 40.15
CA ALA A 276 1.47 19.28 41.28
C ALA A 276 2.28 20.54 40.97
N ALA A 277 2.96 21.05 41.99
CA ALA A 277 3.75 22.26 41.91
C ALA A 277 4.90 22.16 40.90
N ASN A 278 5.22 23.28 40.23
CA ASN A 278 6.29 23.41 39.24
C ASN A 278 6.19 22.46 38.05
N ALA A 279 5.04 21.81 37.84
CA ALA A 279 4.77 21.04 36.62
C ALA A 279 4.47 22.03 35.47
N TYR A 280 4.99 21.69 34.29
CA TYR A 280 4.70 22.36 33.02
C TYR A 280 3.75 21.50 32.17
N PHE A 281 2.55 22.01 31.89
CA PHE A 281 1.58 21.35 31.00
C PHE A 281 1.41 22.19 29.73
N GLY A 282 2.06 21.73 28.66
CA GLY A 282 2.26 22.48 27.44
C GLY A 282 1.07 22.47 26.49
N ALA A 283 1.12 23.37 25.51
CA ALA A 283 0.10 23.47 24.46
C ALA A 283 -0.09 22.16 23.68
N ASN A 284 -1.32 21.93 23.22
CA ASN A 284 -1.76 20.72 22.53
C ASN A 284 -1.56 19.44 23.36
N SER A 285 -1.52 19.57 24.69
CA SER A 285 -1.52 18.44 25.60
C SER A 285 -2.94 18.18 26.16
N VAL A 286 -3.23 16.90 26.39
CA VAL A 286 -4.52 16.41 26.88
C VAL A 286 -4.29 15.53 28.09
N ALA A 287 -4.95 15.82 29.21
CA ALA A 287 -5.04 14.94 30.36
C ALA A 287 -6.51 14.54 30.55
N CYS A 288 -6.78 13.23 30.40
CA CYS A 288 -8.11 12.68 30.63
C CYS A 288 -8.42 12.50 32.14
N THR A 289 -9.62 12.05 32.45
CA THR A 289 -10.10 11.86 33.82
C THR A 289 -9.11 11.14 34.74
N GLY A 290 -8.91 11.66 35.95
CA GLY A 290 -8.15 11.01 37.02
C GLY A 290 -6.64 10.94 36.82
N VAL A 291 -6.09 11.68 35.85
CA VAL A 291 -4.65 11.78 35.62
C VAL A 291 -3.97 12.50 36.77
N ARG A 292 -2.80 11.96 37.21
CA ARG A 292 -1.98 12.58 38.26
C ARG A 292 -0.61 12.92 37.74
N ILE A 293 -0.26 14.18 37.79
CA ILE A 293 1.02 14.74 37.31
C ILE A 293 1.82 15.23 38.52
N GLY A 294 2.95 14.58 38.78
CA GLY A 294 3.87 14.87 39.85
C GLY A 294 4.61 16.19 39.71
N GLU A 295 5.36 16.55 40.73
CA GLU A 295 6.14 17.79 40.74
C GLU A 295 7.21 17.80 39.64
N ARG A 296 7.50 18.98 39.10
CA ARG A 296 8.55 19.21 38.09
C ARG A 296 8.39 18.37 36.81
N CYS A 297 7.22 17.78 36.55
CA CYS A 297 6.93 17.12 35.28
C CYS A 297 6.86 18.12 34.13
N SER A 298 7.30 17.72 32.95
CA SER A 298 7.24 18.53 31.72
C SER A 298 6.47 17.78 30.64
N ILE A 299 5.24 18.19 30.34
CA ILE A 299 4.36 17.55 29.36
C ILE A 299 4.22 18.48 28.16
N LYS A 300 4.58 18.03 26.95
CA LYS A 300 4.50 18.80 25.72
C LYS A 300 3.85 17.97 24.61
N ARG A 301 2.75 18.47 24.05
CA ARG A 301 2.04 17.84 22.93
C ARG A 301 1.71 16.36 23.18
N SER A 302 1.43 15.99 24.42
CA SER A 302 1.25 14.60 24.83
C SER A 302 -0.18 14.34 25.29
N ILE A 303 -0.63 13.10 25.15
CA ILE A 303 -1.97 12.67 25.47
C ILE A 303 -1.89 11.65 26.60
N LEU A 304 -2.53 11.98 27.72
CA LEU A 304 -2.60 11.16 28.91
C LEU A 304 -4.02 10.65 29.06
N LEU A 305 -4.22 9.35 28.83
CA LEU A 305 -5.53 8.69 28.97
C LEU A 305 -5.90 8.47 30.47
N PRO A 306 -7.13 8.03 30.76
CA PRO A 306 -7.61 7.98 32.13
C PRO A 306 -6.65 7.27 33.11
N ASN A 307 -6.55 7.83 34.32
CA ASN A 307 -5.80 7.31 35.47
C ASN A 307 -4.29 7.16 35.27
N VAL A 308 -3.69 7.80 34.26
CA VAL A 308 -2.22 7.86 34.10
C VAL A 308 -1.61 8.56 35.31
N ARG A 309 -0.51 8.01 35.81
CA ARG A 309 0.23 8.55 36.95
C ARG A 309 1.68 8.83 36.58
N LEU A 310 2.05 10.09 36.60
CA LEU A 310 3.42 10.53 36.40
C LEU A 310 4.04 10.85 37.77
N ARG A 311 5.14 10.21 38.08
CA ARG A 311 5.95 10.55 39.26
C ARG A 311 6.69 11.87 39.00
N GLU A 312 7.46 12.30 39.98
CA GLU A 312 8.23 13.54 39.94
C GLU A 312 9.25 13.55 38.77
N GLY A 313 9.41 14.69 38.07
CA GLY A 313 10.44 14.91 37.07
C GLY A 313 10.21 14.21 35.72
N VAL A 314 9.06 13.59 35.49
CA VAL A 314 8.75 12.91 34.20
C VAL A 314 8.69 13.92 33.07
N GLU A 315 9.37 13.62 31.95
CA GLU A 315 9.28 14.41 30.71
C GLU A 315 8.57 13.64 29.59
N LEU A 316 7.55 14.26 29.01
CA LEU A 316 6.81 13.74 27.87
C LEU A 316 6.88 14.72 26.70
N ARG A 317 7.27 14.22 25.52
CA ARG A 317 7.38 15.01 24.30
C ARG A 317 6.64 14.30 23.17
N GLY A 318 5.41 14.74 22.86
CA GLY A 318 4.60 14.13 21.80
C GLY A 318 4.24 12.66 22.05
N ALA A 319 4.18 12.25 23.31
CA ALA A 319 3.92 10.87 23.69
C ALA A 319 2.43 10.61 23.99
N ILE A 320 1.98 9.35 23.82
CA ILE A 320 0.65 8.90 24.17
C ILE A 320 0.77 7.84 25.27
N LEU A 321 0.20 8.11 26.43
CA LEU A 321 0.12 7.16 27.51
C LEU A 321 -1.33 6.67 27.64
N CYS A 322 -1.52 5.37 27.41
CA CYS A 322 -2.84 4.76 27.54
C CYS A 322 -3.31 4.67 28.99
N GLU A 323 -4.52 4.20 29.21
CA GLU A 323 -5.12 4.14 30.56
C GLU A 323 -4.27 3.35 31.57
N ASN A 324 -4.27 3.83 32.83
CA ASN A 324 -3.59 3.21 33.96
C ASN A 324 -2.06 3.07 33.83
N VAL A 325 -1.41 3.78 32.91
CA VAL A 325 0.06 3.80 32.79
C VAL A 325 0.67 4.51 33.99
N GLN A 326 1.74 3.94 34.54
CA GLN A 326 2.54 4.55 35.58
C GLN A 326 3.95 4.87 35.03
N ALA A 327 4.39 6.11 35.17
CA ALA A 327 5.74 6.52 34.79
C ALA A 327 6.55 6.86 36.04
N GLY A 328 7.67 6.18 36.19
CA GLY A 328 8.60 6.33 37.31
C GLY A 328 9.27 7.68 37.29
N ARG A 329 9.93 8.04 38.41
CA ARG A 329 10.60 9.33 38.60
C ARG A 329 11.65 9.56 37.51
N ASP A 330 11.72 10.80 37.01
CA ASP A 330 12.72 11.26 36.02
C ASP A 330 12.75 10.41 34.74
N SER A 331 11.66 9.69 34.38
CA SER A 331 11.56 8.97 33.11
C SER A 331 11.26 9.92 31.94
N LEU A 332 11.73 9.53 30.73
CA LEU A 332 11.68 10.32 29.51
C LEU A 332 10.96 9.55 28.41
N LEU A 333 9.93 10.15 27.78
CA LEU A 333 9.28 9.59 26.59
C LEU A 333 9.35 10.61 25.46
N TYR A 334 9.94 10.18 24.34
CA TYR A 334 10.15 11.02 23.16
C TYR A 334 8.96 11.01 22.20
N GLU A 335 9.08 11.81 21.11
CA GLU A 335 8.05 12.02 20.11
C GLU A 335 7.53 10.71 19.53
N GLY A 336 6.20 10.55 19.48
CA GLY A 336 5.55 9.36 18.92
C GLY A 336 5.66 8.11 19.78
N ALA A 337 6.31 8.18 20.95
CA ALA A 337 6.31 7.07 21.90
C ALA A 337 4.90 6.81 22.42
N VAL A 338 4.51 5.53 22.51
CA VAL A 338 3.18 5.12 22.98
C VAL A 338 3.29 4.02 24.03
N ALA A 339 2.81 4.30 25.24
CA ALA A 339 2.71 3.31 26.28
C ALA A 339 1.29 2.72 26.32
N GLY A 340 1.16 1.41 26.08
CA GLY A 340 -0.10 0.66 26.16
C GLY A 340 -0.67 0.64 27.57
N ALA A 341 -1.95 0.31 27.68
CA ALA A 341 -2.68 0.31 28.94
C ALA A 341 -1.98 -0.52 30.03
N GLY A 342 -1.91 0.02 31.24
CA GLY A 342 -1.36 -0.68 32.41
C GLY A 342 0.16 -0.90 32.37
N CYS A 343 0.91 -0.20 31.53
CA CYS A 343 2.38 -0.25 31.56
C CYS A 343 2.93 0.43 32.80
N ASP A 344 4.01 -0.16 33.34
CA ASP A 344 4.79 0.34 34.48
C ASP A 344 6.22 0.69 34.00
N ILE A 345 6.50 1.98 33.83
CA ILE A 345 7.77 2.52 33.33
C ILE A 345 8.68 2.81 34.51
N GLY A 346 9.84 2.19 34.56
CA GLY A 346 10.80 2.32 35.64
C GLY A 346 11.36 3.74 35.80
N THR A 347 11.93 4.00 36.97
CA THR A 347 12.61 5.27 37.30
C THR A 347 13.78 5.52 36.36
N ARG A 348 13.90 6.74 35.81
CA ARG A 348 14.92 7.16 34.83
C ARG A 348 14.95 6.32 33.53
N ALA A 349 13.89 5.58 33.25
CA ALA A 349 13.78 4.87 31.97
C ALA A 349 13.59 5.86 30.80
N ILE A 350 14.22 5.56 29.68
CA ILE A 350 14.18 6.38 28.46
C ILE A 350 13.49 5.58 27.38
N ILE A 351 12.36 6.12 26.88
CA ILE A 351 11.62 5.54 25.77
C ILE A 351 11.87 6.39 24.52
N GLY A 352 12.51 5.80 23.51
CA GLY A 352 12.91 6.45 22.28
C GLY A 352 11.75 6.91 21.41
N GLU A 353 12.09 7.68 20.38
CA GLU A 353 11.12 8.20 19.40
C GLU A 353 10.38 7.06 18.69
N GLY A 354 9.05 7.17 18.58
CA GLY A 354 8.20 6.20 17.88
C GLY A 354 8.04 4.84 18.57
N VAL A 355 8.69 4.60 19.69
CA VAL A 355 8.65 3.32 20.43
C VAL A 355 7.24 3.04 20.96
N LYS A 356 6.76 1.83 20.74
CA LYS A 356 5.46 1.35 21.19
C LYS A 356 5.63 0.27 22.26
N LEU A 357 5.08 0.51 23.43
CA LEU A 357 5.01 -0.47 24.50
C LEU A 357 3.62 -1.12 24.48
N TRP A 358 3.55 -2.43 24.33
CA TRP A 358 2.27 -3.16 24.38
C TRP A 358 1.67 -3.14 25.80
N PRO A 359 0.37 -3.40 25.97
CA PRO A 359 -0.27 -3.35 27.27
C PRO A 359 0.41 -4.23 28.34
N CYS A 360 0.36 -3.75 29.61
CA CYS A 360 0.86 -4.46 30.78
C CYS A 360 2.38 -4.75 30.77
N LYS A 361 3.19 -3.94 30.08
CA LYS A 361 4.65 -4.08 30.11
C LYS A 361 5.24 -3.40 31.33
N ARG A 362 6.23 -4.06 31.93
CA ARG A 362 7.03 -3.51 33.01
C ARG A 362 8.44 -3.26 32.52
N LEU A 363 8.87 -2.01 32.57
CA LEU A 363 10.19 -1.57 32.17
C LEU A 363 11.09 -1.36 33.38
N GLU A 364 12.34 -1.73 33.27
CA GLU A 364 13.31 -1.60 34.36
C GLU A 364 13.71 -0.14 34.58
N ALA A 365 14.19 0.17 35.79
CA ALA A 365 14.79 1.45 36.10
C ALA A 365 16.11 1.60 35.31
N ASP A 366 16.40 2.85 34.88
CA ASP A 366 17.61 3.20 34.12
C ASP A 366 17.69 2.51 32.73
N GLY A 367 16.61 1.84 32.26
CA GLY A 367 16.55 1.19 30.96
C GLY A 367 16.37 2.18 29.81
N GLU A 368 17.10 1.99 28.70
CA GLU A 368 16.93 2.73 27.48
C GLU A 368 16.27 1.83 26.42
N TYR A 369 15.06 2.20 25.96
CA TYR A 369 14.25 1.45 25.01
C TYR A 369 14.17 2.22 23.70
N LYS A 370 14.86 1.72 22.68
CA LYS A 370 14.88 2.30 21.33
C LYS A 370 13.88 1.61 20.39
N GLU A 371 13.17 0.61 20.89
CA GLU A 371 12.38 -0.33 20.12
C GLU A 371 11.11 -0.75 20.77
N ASN A 372 10.16 -1.24 19.91
CA ASN A 372 8.85 -1.66 20.38
C ASN A 372 8.94 -2.84 21.35
N VAL A 373 8.36 -2.69 22.53
CA VAL A 373 8.29 -3.75 23.54
C VAL A 373 6.96 -4.47 23.43
N VAL A 374 6.95 -5.58 22.70
CA VAL A 374 5.77 -6.44 22.49
C VAL A 374 5.78 -7.64 23.43
N TRP A 375 6.94 -8.23 23.63
CA TRP A 375 7.22 -9.35 24.53
C TRP A 375 8.30 -8.92 25.53
N ASN A 376 8.50 -9.69 26.60
CA ASN A 376 9.44 -9.35 27.68
C ASN A 376 10.94 -9.52 27.32
N ASP A 377 11.29 -9.69 26.07
CA ASP A 377 12.68 -9.77 25.63
C ASP A 377 12.97 -8.74 24.54
N GLU A 378 14.12 -8.09 24.69
CA GLU A 378 14.69 -7.07 23.83
C GLU A 378 14.76 -7.56 22.38
N CYS A 379 14.31 -6.78 21.44
CA CYS A 379 15.01 -6.68 20.17
C CYS A 379 14.58 -5.47 19.31
N ALA A 380 15.54 -4.92 18.78
CA ALA A 380 15.73 -3.63 18.15
C ALA A 380 15.23 -3.41 16.71
N SER A 381 15.00 -2.29 16.38
CA SER A 381 15.28 -1.16 15.48
C SER A 381 14.32 -0.84 14.34
N SER A 382 14.01 0.38 14.32
CA SER A 382 13.82 1.52 13.38
C SER A 382 13.49 1.29 11.90
N ALA A 383 12.58 2.20 11.42
CA ALA A 383 12.40 2.81 10.10
C ALA A 383 12.05 1.88 8.93
N GLU A 384 11.10 2.35 8.15
CA GLU A 384 10.69 2.02 6.78
C GLU A 384 11.65 1.18 5.88
N GLU A 385 12.34 0.21 6.44
CA GLU A 385 13.04 -0.81 5.70
C GLU A 385 12.06 -1.94 5.38
N THR A 386 11.95 -2.27 4.12
CA THR A 386 11.23 -3.46 3.69
C THR A 386 11.82 -4.65 4.45
N PRO A 387 11.03 -5.43 5.19
CA PRO A 387 11.56 -6.50 6.03
C PRO A 387 12.33 -7.57 5.25
N GLU A 388 12.24 -7.51 3.93
CA GLU A 388 12.75 -8.47 2.97
C GLU A 388 14.21 -8.24 2.55
N ALA A 389 14.83 -7.11 2.90
CA ALA A 389 16.23 -6.82 2.57
C ALA A 389 17.02 -6.38 3.81
N GLY A 390 18.31 -6.66 3.83
CA GLY A 390 19.20 -6.21 4.90
C GLY A 390 20.52 -6.98 4.95
N TYR A 391 21.45 -6.52 5.78
CA TYR A 391 22.72 -7.16 5.98
C TYR A 391 22.61 -8.42 6.85
N ALA A 392 23.08 -9.56 6.34
CA ALA A 392 22.95 -10.86 6.99
C ALA A 392 23.66 -10.97 8.36
N ASP A 393 24.61 -10.07 8.64
CA ASP A 393 25.39 -10.03 9.88
C ASP A 393 24.82 -9.09 10.95
N ARG A 394 23.86 -8.22 10.58
CA ARG A 394 23.31 -7.20 11.48
C ARG A 394 21.79 -7.13 11.51
N GLU A 395 21.14 -7.20 10.37
CA GLU A 395 19.71 -6.92 10.21
C GLU A 395 18.87 -8.16 9.91
N LEU A 396 19.41 -9.14 9.18
CA LEU A 396 18.77 -10.39 8.79
C LEU A 396 19.28 -11.58 9.62
N SER A 397 18.88 -11.61 10.91
CA SER A 397 19.12 -12.79 11.76
C SER A 397 18.22 -13.97 11.35
N ALA A 398 18.59 -15.19 11.76
CA ALA A 398 17.77 -16.38 11.55
C ALA A 398 16.35 -16.22 12.19
N GLU A 399 16.26 -15.51 13.32
CA GLU A 399 14.98 -15.20 13.97
C GLU A 399 14.12 -14.27 13.12
N ARG A 400 14.69 -13.18 12.57
CA ARG A 400 13.98 -12.27 11.67
C ARG A 400 13.54 -13.00 10.40
N ALA A 401 14.38 -13.88 9.85
CA ALA A 401 14.05 -14.70 8.69
C ALA A 401 12.88 -15.66 8.99
N ALA A 402 12.87 -16.33 10.14
CA ALA A 402 11.75 -17.16 10.55
C ALA A 402 10.46 -16.34 10.70
N ARG A 403 10.56 -15.13 11.24
CA ARG A 403 9.43 -14.20 11.36
C ARG A 403 8.90 -13.73 10.00
N ILE A 404 9.77 -13.49 9.02
CA ILE A 404 9.38 -13.21 7.64
C ILE A 404 8.58 -14.38 7.06
N GLY A 405 9.09 -15.60 7.20
CA GLY A 405 8.40 -16.81 6.75
C GLY A 405 7.03 -16.97 7.39
N ALA A 406 6.94 -16.82 8.71
CA ALA A 406 5.67 -16.91 9.44
C ALA A 406 4.67 -15.80 9.04
N ALA A 407 5.13 -14.56 8.88
CA ALA A 407 4.28 -13.45 8.48
C ALA A 407 3.73 -13.60 7.06
N PHE A 408 4.54 -14.12 6.14
CA PHE A 408 4.08 -14.37 4.77
C PHE A 408 3.11 -15.55 4.71
N ALA A 409 3.41 -16.65 5.39
CA ALA A 409 2.50 -17.81 5.48
C ALA A 409 1.14 -17.44 6.07
N ALA A 410 1.10 -16.52 7.05
CA ALA A 410 -0.15 -16.05 7.65
C ALA A 410 -1.05 -15.26 6.68
N THR A 411 -0.57 -14.89 5.48
CA THR A 411 -1.39 -14.26 4.45
C THR A 411 -2.18 -15.26 3.61
N ALA A 412 -1.76 -16.54 3.60
CA ALA A 412 -2.41 -17.61 2.84
C ALA A 412 -3.67 -18.14 3.53
N LYS A 413 -4.55 -18.74 2.74
CA LYS A 413 -5.71 -19.50 3.23
C LYS A 413 -5.32 -20.98 3.32
N LEU A 414 -5.45 -21.58 4.49
CA LEU A 414 -5.14 -22.99 4.68
C LEU A 414 -6.23 -23.90 4.10
N PRO A 415 -5.89 -25.07 3.52
CA PRO A 415 -4.54 -25.59 3.34
C PRO A 415 -3.76 -24.83 2.27
N ALA A 416 -2.44 -24.66 2.40
CA ALA A 416 -1.60 -23.95 1.46
C ALA A 416 -0.20 -24.58 1.37
N GLU A 417 0.44 -24.45 0.22
CA GLU A 417 1.77 -24.99 -0.09
C GLU A 417 2.69 -23.90 -0.65
N PHE A 418 3.90 -23.77 -0.10
CA PHE A 418 4.87 -22.77 -0.54
C PHE A 418 6.17 -23.39 -1.00
N GLY A 419 6.70 -22.90 -2.13
CA GLY A 419 8.05 -23.22 -2.61
C GLY A 419 9.09 -22.29 -2.02
N VAL A 420 10.27 -22.84 -1.59
CA VAL A 420 11.37 -22.01 -1.08
C VAL A 420 12.68 -22.43 -1.72
N ALA A 421 13.46 -21.43 -2.20
CA ALA A 421 14.78 -21.65 -2.79
C ALA A 421 15.76 -20.53 -2.46
N SER A 422 17.05 -20.77 -2.74
CA SER A 422 18.10 -19.75 -2.61
C SER A 422 19.15 -19.86 -3.74
N ASP A 423 19.95 -18.81 -3.90
CA ASP A 423 21.06 -18.74 -4.85
C ASP A 423 22.27 -19.65 -4.52
N GLY A 424 22.30 -20.21 -3.31
CA GLY A 424 23.38 -21.11 -2.86
C GLY A 424 24.46 -20.43 -2.02
N ALA A 425 24.47 -19.11 -1.86
CA ALA A 425 25.34 -18.45 -0.91
C ALA A 425 25.07 -18.98 0.52
N GLN A 426 26.12 -19.21 1.31
CA GLN A 426 26.00 -19.87 2.61
C GLN A 426 25.01 -19.16 3.55
N GLN A 427 25.03 -17.84 3.59
CA GLN A 427 24.10 -17.04 4.36
C GLN A 427 22.64 -17.21 3.88
N CYS A 428 22.41 -17.24 2.57
CA CYS A 428 21.10 -17.44 1.98
C CYS A 428 20.53 -18.82 2.29
N VAL A 429 21.39 -19.86 2.26
CA VAL A 429 21.01 -21.23 2.64
C VAL A 429 20.63 -21.31 4.12
N MET A 430 21.36 -20.64 5.01
CA MET A 430 21.02 -20.57 6.44
C MET A 430 19.67 -19.89 6.67
N LEU A 431 19.47 -18.72 6.07
CA LEU A 431 18.21 -17.96 6.18
C LEU A 431 17.03 -18.73 5.57
N LYS A 432 17.25 -19.49 4.49
CA LYS A 432 16.24 -20.36 3.87
C LYS A 432 15.67 -21.36 4.89
N TYR A 433 16.51 -22.04 5.66
CA TYR A 433 16.03 -22.99 6.68
C TYR A 433 15.23 -22.30 7.77
N ALA A 434 15.62 -21.11 8.20
CA ALA A 434 14.87 -20.33 9.18
C ALA A 434 13.50 -19.91 8.64
N ILE A 435 13.44 -19.43 7.39
CA ILE A 435 12.19 -19.06 6.71
C ILE A 435 11.25 -20.27 6.60
N MET A 436 11.75 -21.42 6.17
CA MET A 436 10.95 -22.65 6.06
C MET A 436 10.36 -23.07 7.39
N ALA A 437 11.13 -23.00 8.47
CA ALA A 437 10.63 -23.27 9.82
C ALA A 437 9.53 -22.27 10.21
N GLY A 438 9.70 -20.98 9.89
CA GLY A 438 8.69 -19.95 10.09
C GLY A 438 7.38 -20.23 9.35
N ILE A 439 7.46 -20.60 8.07
CA ILE A 439 6.29 -20.94 7.24
C ILE A 439 5.55 -22.15 7.83
N ALA A 440 6.27 -23.23 8.11
CA ALA A 440 5.70 -24.47 8.65
C ALA A 440 5.04 -24.25 10.01
N SER A 441 5.54 -23.32 10.82
CA SER A 441 4.95 -22.95 12.11
C SER A 441 3.53 -22.38 12.02
N GLN A 442 3.13 -21.92 10.84
CA GLN A 442 1.79 -21.38 10.56
C GLN A 442 0.83 -22.39 9.90
N GLY A 443 1.25 -23.66 9.75
CA GLY A 443 0.43 -24.72 9.17
C GLY A 443 0.43 -24.75 7.64
N VAL A 444 1.38 -24.09 6.99
CA VAL A 444 1.60 -24.11 5.54
C VAL A 444 2.67 -25.16 5.23
N ASP A 445 2.42 -26.01 4.25
CA ASP A 445 3.39 -27.01 3.80
C ASP A 445 4.49 -26.34 2.96
N VAL A 446 5.73 -26.78 3.15
CA VAL A 446 6.90 -26.14 2.54
C VAL A 446 7.66 -27.13 1.66
N TRP A 447 7.91 -26.72 0.43
CA TRP A 447 8.69 -27.44 -0.55
C TRP A 447 10.07 -26.78 -0.74
N ASP A 448 11.11 -27.43 -0.22
CA ASP A 448 12.50 -27.01 -0.42
C ASP A 448 12.97 -27.32 -1.84
N ALA A 449 12.98 -26.34 -2.70
CA ALA A 449 13.48 -26.43 -4.07
C ALA A 449 15.03 -26.42 -4.15
N GLY A 450 15.71 -26.27 -3.02
CA GLY A 450 17.17 -26.32 -2.93
C GLY A 450 17.84 -25.04 -3.37
N VAL A 451 18.90 -25.20 -4.15
CA VAL A 451 19.64 -24.11 -4.81
C VAL A 451 19.22 -24.09 -6.27
N CYS A 452 18.63 -23.00 -6.70
CA CYS A 452 18.22 -22.79 -8.09
C CYS A 452 18.04 -21.28 -8.36
N SER A 453 17.85 -20.91 -9.64
CA SER A 453 17.49 -19.53 -9.98
C SER A 453 16.05 -19.20 -9.54
N ARG A 454 15.77 -17.90 -9.41
CA ARG A 454 14.42 -17.40 -9.12
C ARG A 454 13.40 -17.91 -10.15
N SER A 455 13.75 -17.83 -11.44
CA SER A 455 12.86 -18.25 -12.54
C SER A 455 12.54 -19.75 -12.48
N ALA A 456 13.51 -20.59 -12.10
CA ALA A 456 13.27 -22.01 -11.89
C ALA A 456 12.30 -22.28 -10.74
N LEU A 457 12.37 -21.50 -9.63
CA LEU A 457 11.39 -21.57 -8.54
C LEU A 457 10.02 -21.10 -9.00
N CYS A 458 9.92 -19.97 -9.72
CA CYS A 458 8.66 -19.44 -10.25
C CYS A 458 7.99 -20.44 -11.20
N HIS A 459 8.78 -21.09 -12.07
CA HIS A 459 8.29 -22.16 -12.92
C HIS A 459 7.75 -23.34 -12.11
N ALA A 460 8.42 -23.73 -11.03
CA ALA A 460 7.94 -24.79 -10.14
C ALA A 460 6.64 -24.38 -9.42
N ILE A 461 6.54 -23.14 -8.92
CA ILE A 461 5.32 -22.63 -8.28
C ILE A 461 4.12 -22.78 -9.23
N ARG A 462 4.25 -22.34 -10.48
CA ARG A 462 3.20 -22.50 -11.47
C ARG A 462 2.92 -23.97 -11.83
N GLY A 463 3.98 -24.74 -12.05
CA GLY A 463 3.87 -26.12 -12.49
C GLY A 463 3.24 -27.06 -11.45
N TYR A 464 3.48 -26.82 -10.18
CA TYR A 464 2.91 -27.58 -9.06
C TYR A 464 1.69 -26.91 -8.44
N ALA A 465 1.28 -25.72 -8.93
CA ALA A 465 0.18 -24.92 -8.42
C ALA A 465 0.32 -24.58 -6.92
N PHE A 466 1.53 -24.20 -6.48
CA PHE A 466 1.75 -23.72 -5.12
C PHE A 466 1.07 -22.38 -4.91
N ASP A 467 0.64 -22.10 -3.69
CA ASP A 467 -0.02 -20.83 -3.31
C ASP A 467 0.94 -19.64 -3.25
N GLY A 468 2.25 -19.91 -3.26
CA GLY A 468 3.29 -18.91 -3.27
C GLY A 468 4.68 -19.47 -2.99
N GLY A 469 5.64 -18.58 -2.77
CA GLY A 469 6.99 -18.98 -2.44
C GLY A 469 7.89 -17.86 -1.98
N ILE A 470 9.13 -18.24 -1.61
CA ILE A 470 10.17 -17.28 -1.19
C ILE A 470 11.48 -17.64 -1.86
N TYR A 471 12.10 -16.63 -2.48
CA TYR A 471 13.43 -16.73 -3.03
C TYR A 471 14.41 -15.87 -2.25
N ILE A 472 15.61 -16.40 -1.96
CA ILE A 472 16.62 -15.72 -1.16
C ILE A 472 17.90 -15.62 -1.97
N GLU A 473 18.39 -14.41 -2.16
CA GLU A 473 19.59 -14.14 -2.96
C GLU A 473 20.54 -13.17 -2.28
N HIS A 474 21.83 -13.31 -2.59
CA HIS A 474 22.87 -12.37 -2.21
C HIS A 474 23.01 -11.27 -3.27
N ILE A 475 23.17 -10.02 -2.85
CA ILE A 475 23.38 -8.90 -3.76
C ILE A 475 24.87 -8.71 -4.02
N GLU A 476 25.31 -8.96 -5.26
CA GLU A 476 26.75 -9.04 -5.62
C GLU A 476 27.55 -7.77 -5.35
N ASN A 477 26.95 -6.59 -5.42
CA ASN A 477 27.63 -5.29 -5.27
C ASN A 477 27.78 -4.83 -3.82
N GLU A 478 27.15 -5.51 -2.86
CA GLU A 478 27.20 -5.15 -1.44
C GLU A 478 27.56 -6.38 -0.59
N ARG A 479 28.76 -6.37 0.00
CA ARG A 479 29.18 -7.46 0.90
C ARG A 479 28.14 -7.68 1.99
N HIS A 480 27.64 -8.94 2.10
CA HIS A 480 26.69 -9.40 3.11
C HIS A 480 25.23 -8.93 2.97
N MET A 481 24.86 -8.20 1.93
CA MET A 481 23.46 -7.86 1.72
C MET A 481 22.68 -9.03 1.10
N VAL A 482 21.54 -9.36 1.70
CA VAL A 482 20.64 -10.41 1.24
C VAL A 482 19.29 -9.82 0.92
N ASN A 483 18.71 -10.23 -0.19
CA ASN A 483 17.37 -9.89 -0.61
C ASN A 483 16.45 -11.12 -0.51
N ILE A 484 15.28 -10.94 0.10
CA ILE A 484 14.27 -11.98 0.23
C ILE A 484 13.07 -11.59 -0.61
N GLN A 485 12.82 -12.31 -1.69
CA GLN A 485 11.72 -12.04 -2.61
C GLN A 485 10.51 -12.90 -2.27
N LEU A 486 9.40 -12.25 -2.00
CA LEU A 486 8.10 -12.90 -1.80
C LEU A 486 7.41 -13.09 -3.15
N ILE A 487 6.93 -14.29 -3.41
CA ILE A 487 6.39 -14.73 -4.70
C ILE A 487 4.96 -15.24 -4.45
N ASP A 488 4.03 -14.84 -5.31
CA ASP A 488 2.64 -15.32 -5.26
C ASP A 488 2.44 -16.66 -5.99
N GLY A 489 1.22 -17.17 -5.98
CA GLY A 489 0.87 -18.44 -6.65
C GLY A 489 0.99 -18.40 -8.18
N PHE A 490 1.12 -17.23 -8.78
CA PHE A 490 1.41 -17.08 -10.22
C PHE A 490 2.91 -17.09 -10.53
N GLY A 491 3.77 -17.21 -9.53
CA GLY A 491 5.21 -17.10 -9.70
C GLY A 491 5.71 -15.66 -9.89
N LEU A 492 4.91 -14.69 -9.52
CA LEU A 492 5.21 -13.26 -9.65
C LEU A 492 5.51 -12.63 -8.28
N GLY A 493 6.07 -11.42 -8.27
CA GLY A 493 6.18 -10.66 -7.03
C GLY A 493 4.80 -10.37 -6.45
N ILE A 494 4.68 -10.41 -5.12
CA ILE A 494 3.38 -10.24 -4.45
C ILE A 494 2.75 -8.87 -4.76
N PRO A 495 1.43 -8.81 -5.03
CA PRO A 495 0.73 -7.56 -5.26
C PRO A 495 0.67 -6.70 -3.98
N ASN A 496 0.51 -5.38 -4.15
CA ASN A 496 0.53 -4.40 -3.05
C ASN A 496 -0.46 -4.72 -1.91
N GLU A 497 -1.60 -5.32 -2.19
CA GLU A 497 -2.56 -5.71 -1.16
C GLU A 497 -1.99 -6.82 -0.26
N LEU A 498 -1.37 -7.83 -0.88
CA LEU A 498 -0.75 -8.95 -0.16
C LEU A 498 0.49 -8.46 0.61
N ARG A 499 1.28 -7.56 0.01
CA ARG A 499 2.43 -6.93 0.64
C ARG A 499 2.03 -6.16 1.91
N ARG A 500 0.94 -5.40 1.89
CA ARG A 500 0.42 -4.72 3.09
C ARG A 500 0.00 -5.70 4.19
N LYS A 501 -0.65 -6.80 3.83
CA LYS A 501 -1.00 -7.87 4.79
C LYS A 501 0.24 -8.49 5.41
N PHE A 502 1.26 -8.74 4.59
CA PHE A 502 2.55 -9.26 5.03
C PHE A 502 3.25 -8.31 6.01
N ILE A 503 3.44 -7.04 5.65
CA ILE A 503 4.07 -6.03 6.50
C ILE A 503 3.32 -5.88 7.83
N THR A 504 1.99 -5.86 7.79
CA THR A 504 1.17 -5.83 9.00
C THR A 504 1.41 -7.07 9.87
N GLY A 505 1.40 -8.27 9.27
CA GLY A 505 1.66 -9.53 9.98
C GLY A 505 3.08 -9.61 10.54
N PHE A 506 4.07 -9.09 9.81
CA PHE A 506 5.44 -9.01 10.26
C PHE A 506 5.60 -8.08 11.48
N ASN A 507 5.00 -6.90 11.46
CA ASN A 507 5.09 -5.93 12.56
C ASN A 507 4.30 -6.34 13.80
N GLU A 508 3.17 -7.04 13.64
CA GLU A 508 2.31 -7.45 14.76
C GLU A 508 2.72 -8.81 15.38
N GLY A 509 3.61 -9.56 14.73
CA GLY A 509 3.98 -10.92 15.11
C GLY A 509 2.94 -11.97 14.66
N PRO A 510 3.29 -13.28 14.72
CA PRO A 510 2.42 -14.36 14.28
C PRO A 510 1.13 -14.40 15.14
N ARG A 511 -0.03 -14.35 14.45
CA ARG A 511 -1.34 -14.22 15.11
C ARG A 511 -1.92 -15.51 15.66
N GLN A 512 -1.44 -16.67 15.25
CA GLN A 512 -1.94 -17.97 15.67
C GLN A 512 -0.78 -18.91 15.94
N SER A 513 -0.69 -19.44 17.15
CA SER A 513 0.04 -20.69 17.38
C SER A 513 -0.83 -21.82 16.85
N VAL A 514 -0.40 -22.48 15.82
CA VAL A 514 -1.06 -23.66 15.29
C VAL A 514 -0.83 -24.80 16.26
N THR A 515 -1.86 -25.63 16.50
CA THR A 515 -1.69 -26.82 17.34
C THR A 515 -0.70 -27.78 16.70
N ARG A 516 -0.05 -28.64 17.50
CA ARG A 516 0.95 -29.61 17.01
C ARG A 516 0.48 -30.45 15.81
N GLU A 517 -0.81 -30.72 15.73
CA GLU A 517 -1.45 -31.52 14.68
C GLU A 517 -1.67 -30.74 13.37
N ARG A 518 -1.46 -29.42 13.39
CA ARG A 518 -1.65 -28.52 12.23
C ARG A 518 -0.37 -27.84 11.78
N LEU A 519 0.80 -28.28 12.26
CA LEU A 519 2.08 -27.79 11.73
C LEU A 519 2.25 -28.23 10.28
N GLY A 520 2.77 -27.32 9.43
CA GLY A 520 3.11 -27.65 8.04
C GLY A 520 4.29 -28.61 7.96
N ILE A 521 4.34 -29.36 6.88
CA ILE A 521 5.39 -30.34 6.62
C ILE A 521 6.47 -29.68 5.74
N ILE A 522 7.75 -29.93 6.03
CA ILE A 522 8.86 -29.49 5.17
C ILE A 522 9.31 -30.69 4.34
N GLN A 523 9.20 -30.58 3.03
CA GLN A 523 9.56 -31.62 2.06
C GLN A 523 10.56 -31.08 1.04
N ARG A 524 11.35 -31.98 0.47
CA ARG A 524 12.31 -31.62 -0.58
C ARG A 524 11.67 -31.77 -1.96
N LEU A 525 11.77 -30.72 -2.78
CA LEU A 525 11.38 -30.73 -4.17
C LEU A 525 12.61 -30.97 -5.05
N SER A 526 12.68 -32.12 -5.68
CA SER A 526 13.84 -32.50 -6.52
C SER A 526 13.58 -32.24 -8.01
N GLY A 527 14.64 -31.89 -8.75
CA GLY A 527 14.58 -31.80 -10.21
C GLY A 527 14.07 -30.47 -10.76
N VAL A 528 13.87 -29.44 -9.93
CA VAL A 528 13.36 -28.12 -10.33
C VAL A 528 14.15 -27.51 -11.48
N VAL A 529 15.50 -27.46 -11.37
CA VAL A 529 16.36 -26.91 -12.41
C VAL A 529 16.22 -27.70 -13.72
N ARG A 530 16.18 -29.04 -13.65
CA ARG A 530 16.05 -29.89 -14.86
C ARG A 530 14.69 -29.72 -15.55
N ALA A 531 13.62 -29.56 -14.76
CA ALA A 531 12.28 -29.31 -15.29
C ALA A 531 12.23 -27.95 -16.01
N TYR A 532 12.82 -26.93 -15.39
CA TYR A 532 12.91 -25.60 -15.98
C TYR A 532 13.76 -25.59 -17.27
N GLU A 533 14.98 -26.18 -17.26
CA GLU A 533 15.79 -26.32 -18.46
C GLU A 533 15.05 -27.08 -19.58
N ALA A 534 14.26 -28.09 -19.24
CA ALA A 534 13.47 -28.84 -20.23
C ALA A 534 12.37 -27.97 -20.85
N SER A 535 11.68 -27.15 -20.05
CA SER A 535 10.70 -26.18 -20.52
C SER A 535 11.34 -25.15 -21.47
N LEU A 536 12.47 -24.57 -21.08
CA LEU A 536 13.23 -23.62 -21.91
C LEU A 536 13.68 -24.26 -23.25
N ARG A 537 14.13 -25.52 -23.21
CA ARG A 537 14.48 -26.27 -24.45
C ARG A 537 13.27 -26.50 -25.37
N ALA A 538 12.11 -26.72 -24.81
CA ALA A 538 10.90 -26.90 -25.59
C ALA A 538 10.56 -25.63 -26.41
N LEU A 539 10.79 -24.45 -25.85
CA LEU A 539 10.62 -23.17 -26.56
C LEU A 539 11.55 -23.07 -27.78
N LEU A 540 12.84 -23.47 -27.64
CA LEU A 540 13.78 -23.45 -28.75
C LEU A 540 13.44 -24.43 -29.87
N ARG A 541 12.89 -25.62 -29.51
CA ARG A 541 12.64 -26.72 -30.47
C ARG A 541 11.28 -26.64 -31.16
N HIS A 542 10.30 -26.03 -30.52
CA HIS A 542 8.95 -25.94 -31.09
C HIS A 542 8.92 -25.26 -32.45
N ASP A 543 9.98 -24.52 -32.73
CA ASP A 543 10.12 -23.77 -33.98
C ASP A 543 11.11 -24.34 -35.00
N ALA A 544 11.67 -25.53 -34.79
CA ALA A 544 12.77 -26.10 -35.59
C ALA A 544 12.37 -26.61 -36.99
N LYS A 545 11.64 -25.85 -37.80
CA LYS A 545 11.42 -26.11 -39.21
C LYS A 545 12.20 -25.12 -40.07
N GLY A 546 13.49 -25.35 -40.34
CA GLY A 546 14.32 -24.51 -41.20
C GLY A 546 15.77 -24.86 -41.13
N ARG A 547 16.60 -24.38 -42.08
CA ARG A 547 18.06 -24.52 -42.05
C ARG A 547 18.61 -23.58 -40.96
N GLU A 548 19.07 -24.17 -39.87
CA GLU A 548 19.65 -23.43 -38.75
C GLU A 548 21.04 -22.91 -39.10
N LYS A 549 21.30 -21.62 -38.90
CA LYS A 549 22.63 -21.02 -39.04
C LYS A 549 23.40 -21.13 -37.74
N PRO A 550 24.75 -21.26 -37.81
CA PRO A 550 25.57 -21.05 -36.62
C PRO A 550 25.28 -19.69 -36.00
N LEU A 551 25.10 -19.63 -34.68
CA LEU A 551 24.83 -18.40 -33.97
C LEU A 551 25.81 -18.23 -32.81
N THR A 552 26.38 -17.04 -32.68
CA THR A 552 27.12 -16.62 -31.49
C THR A 552 26.36 -15.51 -30.81
N VAL A 553 26.11 -15.69 -29.52
CA VAL A 553 25.34 -14.71 -28.69
C VAL A 553 26.27 -14.13 -27.64
N LEU A 554 26.22 -12.79 -27.49
CA LEU A 554 26.88 -12.08 -26.41
C LEU A 554 25.83 -11.74 -25.35
N ILE A 555 26.08 -12.10 -24.10
CA ILE A 555 25.23 -11.77 -22.96
C ILE A 555 25.94 -10.67 -22.16
N ALA A 556 25.27 -9.56 -21.98
CA ALA A 556 25.81 -8.37 -21.34
C ALA A 556 25.26 -8.19 -19.92
N TYR A 557 26.17 -7.88 -19.00
CA TYR A 557 25.96 -7.37 -17.65
C TYR A 557 25.30 -8.33 -16.64
N ASP A 558 24.17 -8.97 -16.91
CA ASP A 558 23.46 -9.82 -15.94
C ASP A 558 23.75 -11.32 -16.14
N ARG A 559 24.93 -11.71 -15.68
CA ARG A 559 25.39 -13.10 -15.81
C ARG A 559 24.53 -14.07 -15.00
N ALA A 560 24.13 -13.69 -13.80
CA ALA A 560 23.38 -14.55 -12.90
C ALA A 560 21.98 -14.88 -13.46
N LEU A 561 21.32 -13.92 -14.09
CA LEU A 561 20.03 -14.11 -14.73
C LEU A 561 20.11 -15.10 -15.90
N PHE A 562 21.17 -14.99 -16.70
CA PHE A 562 21.30 -15.76 -17.93
C PHE A 562 22.12 -17.06 -17.82
N ASP A 563 22.71 -17.39 -16.67
CA ASP A 563 23.46 -18.65 -16.47
C ASP A 563 22.59 -19.90 -16.76
N SER A 564 21.28 -19.84 -16.43
CA SER A 564 20.37 -20.96 -16.72
C SER A 564 20.13 -21.16 -18.22
N ILE A 565 20.05 -20.10 -19.01
CA ILE A 565 19.88 -20.22 -20.47
C ILE A 565 21.18 -20.52 -21.20
N ALA A 566 22.32 -20.08 -20.70
CA ALA A 566 23.62 -20.36 -21.31
C ALA A 566 23.84 -21.88 -21.48
N ASN A 567 23.57 -22.66 -20.44
CA ASN A 567 23.62 -24.13 -20.51
C ASN A 567 22.67 -24.69 -21.56
N VAL A 568 21.49 -24.15 -21.71
CA VAL A 568 20.50 -24.57 -22.72
C VAL A 568 21.01 -24.23 -24.11
N LEU A 569 21.47 -22.99 -24.34
CA LEU A 569 22.00 -22.53 -25.63
C LEU A 569 23.22 -23.32 -26.09
N ILE A 570 24.20 -23.56 -25.18
CA ILE A 570 25.42 -24.34 -25.47
C ILE A 570 25.06 -25.78 -25.86
N ARG A 571 24.13 -26.41 -25.15
CA ARG A 571 23.68 -27.79 -25.49
C ARG A 571 22.93 -27.85 -26.82
N GLU A 572 22.33 -26.77 -27.28
CA GLU A 572 21.71 -26.67 -28.60
C GLU A 572 22.67 -26.13 -29.70
N GLY A 573 23.97 -26.04 -29.40
CA GLY A 573 25.02 -25.72 -30.37
C GLY A 573 25.15 -24.21 -30.66
N ILE A 574 24.68 -23.34 -29.76
CA ILE A 574 24.87 -21.90 -29.85
C ILE A 574 26.11 -21.52 -29.03
N ASP A 575 27.03 -20.75 -29.63
CA ASP A 575 28.20 -20.18 -28.93
C ASP A 575 27.79 -19.02 -28.06
N VAL A 576 27.97 -19.12 -26.73
CA VAL A 576 27.57 -18.10 -25.76
C VAL A 576 28.81 -17.43 -25.17
N ARG A 577 28.82 -16.10 -25.18
CA ARG A 577 29.89 -15.29 -24.60
C ARG A 577 29.28 -14.29 -23.63
N PHE A 578 30.01 -13.97 -22.57
CA PHE A 578 29.62 -13.03 -21.54
C PHE A 578 30.50 -11.77 -21.55
N THR A 579 29.94 -10.64 -21.19
CA THR A 579 30.66 -9.40 -20.94
C THR A 579 30.07 -8.67 -19.73
N ASP A 580 30.95 -8.08 -18.92
CA ASP A 580 30.56 -7.23 -17.78
C ASP A 580 30.45 -5.74 -18.19
N GLU A 581 30.53 -5.44 -19.51
CA GLU A 581 30.40 -4.08 -20.01
C GLU A 581 28.95 -3.60 -19.87
N ALA A 582 28.74 -2.54 -19.08
CA ALA A 582 27.44 -1.95 -18.82
C ALA A 582 27.05 -0.86 -19.83
N GLU A 583 28.05 -0.21 -20.49
CA GLU A 583 27.80 0.86 -21.45
C GLU A 583 27.37 0.29 -22.80
N ARG A 584 26.09 0.42 -23.13
CA ARG A 584 25.49 -0.11 -24.38
C ARG A 584 26.21 0.36 -25.64
N GLU A 585 26.75 1.56 -25.62
CA GLU A 585 27.48 2.16 -26.77
C GLU A 585 28.77 1.40 -27.14
N LYS A 586 29.40 0.73 -26.17
CA LYS A 586 30.61 -0.07 -26.39
C LYS A 586 30.35 -1.50 -26.87
N LEU A 587 29.14 -1.99 -26.69
CA LEU A 587 28.76 -3.36 -27.01
C LEU A 587 28.89 -3.72 -28.49
N PRO A 588 28.53 -2.85 -29.48
CA PRO A 588 28.74 -3.16 -30.90
C PRO A 588 30.22 -3.49 -31.25
N ALA A 589 31.18 -2.79 -30.64
CA ALA A 589 32.58 -3.07 -30.83
C ALA A 589 33.01 -4.41 -30.23
N LEU A 590 32.46 -4.80 -29.09
CA LEU A 590 32.66 -6.10 -28.46
C LEU A 590 32.01 -7.23 -29.26
N MET A 591 30.81 -7.01 -29.80
CA MET A 591 30.13 -7.96 -30.70
C MET A 591 30.96 -8.26 -31.94
N ALA A 592 31.52 -7.21 -32.56
CA ALA A 592 32.42 -7.40 -33.71
C ALA A 592 33.67 -8.25 -33.40
N ARG A 593 34.27 -8.01 -32.22
CA ARG A 593 35.41 -8.79 -31.74
C ARG A 593 35.03 -10.26 -31.40
N ALA A 594 33.86 -10.43 -30.80
CA ALA A 594 33.32 -11.73 -30.46
C ALA A 594 32.73 -12.45 -31.66
N LYS A 595 32.61 -11.81 -32.83
CA LYS A 595 31.85 -12.29 -33.98
C LYS A 595 30.42 -12.70 -33.62
N SER A 596 29.81 -11.95 -32.73
CA SER A 596 28.46 -12.18 -32.27
C SER A 596 27.45 -11.45 -33.15
N GLU A 597 26.37 -12.14 -33.55
CA GLU A 597 25.29 -11.57 -34.35
C GLU A 597 24.19 -10.97 -33.48
N LEU A 598 24.12 -11.35 -32.21
CA LEU A 598 23.09 -10.93 -31.25
C LEU A 598 23.75 -10.65 -29.90
N CYS A 599 23.44 -9.50 -29.31
CA CYS A 599 23.71 -9.19 -27.92
C CYS A 599 22.39 -9.00 -27.16
N ILE A 600 22.29 -9.56 -25.96
CA ILE A 600 21.10 -9.50 -25.12
C ILE A 600 21.50 -9.01 -23.74
N GLY A 601 20.67 -8.19 -23.12
CA GLY A 601 20.82 -7.74 -21.74
C GLY A 601 19.51 -7.32 -21.12
N THR A 602 19.55 -6.99 -19.83
CA THR A 602 18.40 -6.47 -19.10
C THR A 602 18.46 -4.95 -18.95
N GLY A 603 17.34 -4.29 -19.07
CA GLY A 603 17.19 -2.86 -18.84
C GLY A 603 17.01 -2.53 -17.36
N GLU A 604 17.01 -1.24 -17.04
CA GLU A 604 16.80 -0.76 -15.67
C GLU A 604 15.40 -1.08 -15.12
N ASP A 605 14.40 -1.20 -15.99
CA ASP A 605 13.03 -1.57 -15.62
C ASP A 605 12.82 -3.08 -15.59
N GLY A 606 13.91 -3.84 -15.82
CA GLY A 606 13.92 -5.30 -15.78
C GLY A 606 13.46 -5.98 -17.07
N GLY A 607 13.13 -5.23 -18.14
CA GLY A 607 12.81 -5.77 -19.45
C GLY A 607 14.04 -6.17 -20.26
N ILE A 608 13.87 -6.97 -21.31
CA ILE A 608 14.95 -7.39 -22.21
C ILE A 608 15.15 -6.39 -23.34
N TRP A 609 16.38 -6.01 -23.55
CA TRP A 609 16.82 -5.31 -24.76
C TRP A 609 17.78 -6.18 -25.58
N ALA A 610 17.89 -5.88 -26.87
CA ALA A 610 18.80 -6.59 -27.74
C ALA A 610 19.57 -5.66 -28.68
N ILE A 611 20.76 -6.09 -29.11
CA ILE A 611 21.50 -5.46 -30.20
C ILE A 611 21.68 -6.50 -31.30
N VAL A 612 21.22 -6.16 -32.50
CA VAL A 612 21.34 -7.03 -33.68
C VAL A 612 22.12 -6.28 -34.76
N GLU A 613 23.28 -6.80 -35.11
CA GLU A 613 24.27 -6.09 -35.92
C GLU A 613 24.67 -4.75 -35.27
N ASN A 614 24.14 -3.62 -35.73
CA ASN A 614 24.39 -2.31 -35.15
C ASN A 614 23.11 -1.60 -34.68
N ARG A 615 21.94 -2.25 -34.83
CA ARG A 615 20.67 -1.71 -34.35
C ARG A 615 20.42 -2.11 -32.92
N GLN A 616 20.27 -1.14 -32.05
CA GLN A 616 19.83 -1.33 -30.69
C GLN A 616 18.31 -1.38 -30.64
N LEU A 617 17.77 -2.40 -30.00
CA LEU A 617 16.36 -2.57 -29.71
C LEU A 617 16.16 -2.29 -28.23
N ASN A 618 15.24 -1.39 -27.92
CA ASN A 618 14.84 -1.17 -26.54
C ASN A 618 13.85 -2.25 -26.07
N GLU A 619 13.42 -2.16 -24.81
CA GLU A 619 12.54 -3.15 -24.18
C GLU A 619 11.18 -3.23 -24.91
N ASP A 620 10.57 -2.09 -25.27
CA ASP A 620 9.26 -2.04 -25.95
C ASP A 620 9.35 -2.63 -27.38
N GLU A 621 10.40 -2.29 -28.11
CA GLU A 621 10.66 -2.85 -29.47
C GLU A 621 10.90 -4.35 -29.41
N THR A 622 11.62 -4.82 -28.41
CA THR A 622 11.87 -6.24 -28.16
C THR A 622 10.57 -6.98 -27.86
N GLU A 623 9.76 -6.43 -26.96
CA GLU A 623 8.44 -6.98 -26.62
C GLU A 623 7.52 -7.02 -27.86
N ALA A 624 7.50 -5.96 -28.67
CA ALA A 624 6.70 -5.92 -29.90
C ALA A 624 7.13 -7.00 -30.92
N ILE A 625 8.44 -7.18 -31.13
CA ILE A 625 8.99 -8.25 -32.00
C ILE A 625 8.53 -9.63 -31.51
N LEU A 626 8.64 -9.89 -30.22
CA LEU A 626 8.23 -11.17 -29.62
C LEU A 626 6.72 -11.40 -29.73
N ALA A 627 5.93 -10.35 -29.51
CA ALA A 627 4.47 -10.41 -29.67
C ALA A 627 4.06 -10.70 -31.13
N VAL A 628 4.66 -10.03 -32.10
CA VAL A 628 4.46 -10.32 -33.53
C VAL A 628 4.88 -11.74 -33.89
N ALA A 629 6.03 -12.20 -33.39
CA ALA A 629 6.47 -13.55 -33.60
C ALA A 629 5.50 -14.60 -32.99
N ALA A 630 4.95 -14.32 -31.80
CA ALA A 630 3.92 -15.14 -31.16
C ALA A 630 2.61 -15.15 -31.97
N ALA A 631 2.18 -14.01 -32.49
CA ALA A 631 1.01 -13.88 -33.34
C ALA A 631 1.11 -14.75 -34.59
N ARG A 632 2.26 -14.73 -35.25
CA ARG A 632 2.55 -15.57 -36.43
C ARG A 632 2.55 -17.07 -36.12
N ARG A 633 2.73 -17.45 -34.86
CA ARG A 633 2.55 -18.82 -34.36
C ARG A 633 1.13 -19.18 -34.00
N GLY A 634 0.19 -18.22 -34.06
CA GLY A 634 -1.23 -18.44 -33.83
C GLY A 634 -1.76 -17.92 -32.49
N HIS A 635 -0.95 -17.24 -31.69
CA HIS A 635 -1.41 -16.55 -30.48
C HIS A 635 -2.27 -15.34 -30.84
N ARG A 636 -3.37 -15.11 -30.12
CA ARG A 636 -4.37 -14.09 -30.45
C ARG A 636 -4.61 -13.05 -29.36
N GLY A 637 -3.94 -13.14 -28.23
CA GLY A 637 -4.06 -12.18 -27.14
C GLY A 637 -2.71 -11.87 -26.53
N ALA A 638 -2.47 -10.62 -26.14
CA ALA A 638 -1.32 -10.21 -25.35
C ALA A 638 -1.69 -9.07 -24.41
N VAL A 639 -1.08 -9.05 -23.24
CA VAL A 639 -1.12 -7.89 -22.35
C VAL A 639 0.17 -7.12 -22.53
N ILE A 640 0.07 -5.83 -22.77
CA ILE A 640 1.21 -4.95 -22.99
C ILE A 640 1.20 -3.80 -21.98
N ALA A 641 2.34 -3.18 -21.79
CA ALA A 641 2.42 -1.99 -20.97
C ALA A 641 1.59 -0.83 -21.53
N ALA A 642 0.90 -0.12 -20.65
CA ALA A 642 0.05 1.01 -21.05
C ALA A 642 0.87 2.17 -21.62
N ASP A 643 2.17 2.25 -21.30
CA ASP A 643 3.10 3.25 -21.83
C ASP A 643 3.83 2.79 -23.10
N MET A 644 3.47 1.63 -23.67
CA MET A 644 4.00 1.20 -24.97
C MET A 644 3.54 2.15 -26.09
N PRO A 645 4.42 2.51 -27.02
CA PRO A 645 4.09 3.33 -28.18
C PRO A 645 2.91 2.79 -28.99
N GLU A 646 2.01 3.66 -29.42
CA GLU A 646 0.79 3.26 -30.15
C GLU A 646 1.12 2.64 -31.52
N GLU A 647 2.23 3.04 -32.10
CA GLU A 647 2.75 2.49 -33.36
C GLU A 647 3.18 1.03 -33.21
N LEU A 648 3.79 0.69 -32.07
CA LEU A 648 4.13 -0.71 -31.75
C LEU A 648 2.88 -1.52 -31.42
N CYS A 649 1.92 -0.92 -30.73
CA CYS A 649 0.61 -1.53 -30.49
C CYS A 649 -0.11 -1.84 -31.81
N SER A 650 -0.10 -0.88 -32.74
CA SER A 650 -0.69 -1.03 -34.07
C SER A 650 -0.01 -2.13 -34.87
N LEU A 651 1.33 -2.22 -34.82
CA LEU A 651 2.10 -3.28 -35.47
C LEU A 651 1.67 -4.67 -34.98
N ILE A 652 1.49 -4.83 -33.67
CA ILE A 652 1.06 -6.10 -33.08
C ILE A 652 -0.40 -6.41 -33.47
N SER A 653 -1.28 -5.40 -33.45
CA SER A 653 -2.70 -5.54 -33.78
C SER A 653 -2.94 -5.93 -35.24
N ILE A 654 -2.13 -5.45 -36.16
CA ILE A 654 -2.21 -5.80 -37.59
C ILE A 654 -2.02 -7.31 -37.81
N GLU A 655 -1.23 -7.97 -36.97
CA GLU A 655 -1.06 -9.44 -37.00
C GLU A 655 -2.23 -10.19 -36.35
N GLY A 656 -3.30 -9.50 -35.96
CA GLY A 656 -4.55 -10.06 -35.44
C GLY A 656 -4.49 -10.45 -33.96
N VAL A 657 -3.74 -9.70 -33.17
CA VAL A 657 -3.65 -9.87 -31.71
C VAL A 657 -4.55 -8.87 -31.00
N ASP A 658 -5.39 -9.36 -30.10
CA ASP A 658 -6.18 -8.53 -29.18
C ASP A 658 -5.28 -8.06 -28.03
N LEU A 659 -5.06 -6.74 -27.95
CA LEU A 659 -4.20 -6.13 -26.96
C LEU A 659 -4.97 -5.67 -25.73
N ILE A 660 -4.46 -6.00 -24.56
CA ILE A 660 -4.93 -5.48 -23.27
C ILE A 660 -3.81 -4.62 -22.69
N LYS A 661 -4.10 -3.35 -22.43
CA LYS A 661 -3.14 -2.43 -21.79
C LYS A 661 -3.22 -2.56 -20.28
N ALA A 662 -2.06 -2.66 -19.61
CA ALA A 662 -1.96 -2.72 -18.16
C ALA A 662 -0.78 -1.86 -17.66
N PRO A 663 -0.83 -1.34 -16.43
CA PRO A 663 0.29 -0.60 -15.86
C PRO A 663 1.57 -1.44 -15.78
N ARG A 664 2.72 -0.86 -16.15
CA ARG A 664 4.04 -1.51 -16.04
C ARG A 664 4.49 -1.66 -14.58
N VAL A 665 4.12 -0.69 -13.74
CA VAL A 665 4.52 -0.65 -12.34
C VAL A 665 3.89 -1.79 -11.53
N GLY A 666 4.72 -2.45 -10.69
CA GLY A 666 4.27 -3.52 -9.80
C GLY A 666 3.91 -4.82 -10.52
N LYS A 667 4.47 -5.06 -11.70
CA LYS A 667 4.22 -6.25 -12.52
C LYS A 667 2.74 -6.49 -12.86
N ARG A 668 2.01 -5.40 -13.05
CA ARG A 668 0.58 -5.44 -13.38
C ARG A 668 0.31 -6.06 -14.75
N VAL A 669 1.24 -5.90 -15.70
CA VAL A 669 1.17 -6.53 -17.03
C VAL A 669 1.14 -8.05 -16.89
N GLU A 670 2.08 -8.61 -16.16
CA GLU A 670 2.21 -10.05 -15.94
C GLU A 670 1.04 -10.61 -15.13
N HIS A 671 0.61 -9.93 -14.06
CA HIS A 671 -0.56 -10.35 -13.29
C HIS A 671 -1.83 -10.34 -14.15
N THR A 672 -2.03 -9.30 -14.96
CA THR A 672 -3.19 -9.22 -15.87
C THR A 672 -3.17 -10.36 -16.90
N ALA A 673 -1.98 -10.69 -17.44
CA ALA A 673 -1.82 -11.79 -18.38
C ALA A 673 -2.23 -13.13 -17.75
N MET A 674 -1.80 -13.39 -16.51
CA MET A 674 -2.19 -14.58 -15.75
C MET A 674 -3.69 -14.63 -15.44
N GLU A 675 -4.27 -13.54 -14.94
CA GLU A 675 -5.70 -13.43 -14.63
C GLU A 675 -6.60 -13.64 -15.86
N LYS A 676 -6.13 -13.19 -17.02
CA LYS A 676 -6.86 -13.34 -18.29
C LYS A 676 -6.60 -14.67 -18.99
N GLY A 677 -5.66 -15.48 -18.51
CA GLY A 677 -5.29 -16.76 -19.12
C GLY A 677 -4.59 -16.63 -20.47
N ILE A 678 -3.89 -15.51 -20.72
CA ILE A 678 -3.15 -15.20 -21.95
C ILE A 678 -1.66 -15.06 -21.69
N TRP A 679 -1.13 -15.85 -20.75
CA TRP A 679 0.28 -15.88 -20.43
C TRP A 679 1.11 -16.47 -21.57
N LEU A 680 2.21 -15.79 -21.91
CA LEU A 680 3.21 -16.20 -22.87
C LEU A 680 4.60 -16.04 -22.25
N ASP A 681 5.31 -17.14 -22.06
CA ASP A 681 6.61 -17.13 -21.39
C ASP A 681 7.59 -16.15 -22.07
N GLU A 682 7.63 -16.11 -23.41
CA GLU A 682 8.49 -15.24 -24.18
C GLU A 682 8.17 -13.73 -24.07
N LEU A 683 7.02 -13.36 -23.57
CA LEU A 683 6.65 -11.95 -23.33
C LEU A 683 6.91 -11.52 -21.89
N TYR A 684 6.75 -12.45 -20.94
CA TYR A 684 6.70 -12.08 -19.52
C TYR A 684 7.83 -12.68 -18.68
N GLU A 685 8.70 -13.53 -19.29
CA GLU A 685 9.91 -14.08 -18.65
C GLU A 685 11.16 -13.77 -19.47
N ASN A 686 12.13 -13.12 -18.85
CA ASN A 686 13.35 -12.66 -19.51
C ASN A 686 14.15 -13.81 -20.15
N GLU A 687 14.27 -14.94 -19.49
CA GLU A 687 15.00 -16.09 -20.03
C GLU A 687 14.29 -16.67 -21.27
N ALA A 688 12.97 -16.74 -21.24
CA ALA A 688 12.20 -17.22 -22.38
C ALA A 688 12.23 -16.21 -23.54
N ALA A 689 12.16 -14.90 -23.25
CA ALA A 689 12.33 -13.83 -24.23
C ALA A 689 13.70 -13.89 -24.92
N ALA A 690 14.78 -14.04 -24.14
CA ALA A 690 16.14 -14.18 -24.67
C ALA A 690 16.29 -15.42 -25.58
N LEU A 691 15.72 -16.54 -25.19
CA LEU A 691 15.72 -17.75 -26.01
C LEU A 691 14.89 -17.60 -27.29
N ALA A 692 13.76 -16.92 -27.23
CA ALA A 692 12.93 -16.63 -28.40
C ALA A 692 13.68 -15.74 -29.39
N LEU A 693 14.41 -14.71 -28.93
CA LEU A 693 15.29 -13.90 -29.77
C LEU A 693 16.41 -14.74 -30.43
N CYS A 694 17.04 -15.62 -29.66
CA CYS A 694 18.03 -16.54 -30.21
C CYS A 694 17.44 -17.48 -31.27
N ALA A 695 16.24 -17.99 -31.05
CA ALA A 695 15.54 -18.83 -32.03
C ALA A 695 15.21 -18.06 -33.32
N LEU A 696 14.72 -16.83 -33.22
CA LEU A 696 14.44 -15.94 -34.36
C LEU A 696 15.72 -15.58 -35.13
N ALA A 697 16.82 -15.28 -34.43
CA ALA A 697 18.09 -14.98 -35.03
C ALA A 697 18.67 -16.20 -35.81
N ARG A 698 18.62 -17.38 -35.22
CA ARG A 698 19.08 -18.63 -35.80
C ARG A 698 18.33 -19.01 -37.09
N LYS A 699 17.05 -18.64 -37.19
CA LYS A 699 16.21 -18.81 -38.37
C LYS A 699 16.35 -17.70 -39.42
N GLY A 700 17.04 -16.63 -39.07
CA GLY A 700 17.15 -15.44 -39.92
C GLY A 700 15.88 -14.58 -39.97
N GLN A 701 14.89 -14.87 -39.13
CA GLN A 701 13.60 -14.14 -39.06
C GLN A 701 13.71 -12.82 -38.28
N LEU A 702 14.69 -12.72 -37.37
CA LEU A 702 14.83 -11.54 -36.51
C LEU A 702 15.05 -10.26 -37.32
N LYS A 703 15.83 -10.32 -38.40
CA LYS A 703 16.08 -9.15 -39.28
C LYS A 703 14.82 -8.69 -40.01
N GLU A 704 13.99 -9.63 -40.47
CA GLU A 704 12.71 -9.32 -41.10
C GLU A 704 11.78 -8.57 -40.12
N LEU A 705 11.64 -9.10 -38.91
CA LEU A 705 10.82 -8.50 -37.86
C LEU A 705 11.31 -7.12 -37.46
N ILE A 706 12.62 -6.92 -37.36
CA ILE A 706 13.23 -5.61 -37.09
C ILE A 706 12.90 -4.59 -38.18
N SER A 707 12.81 -5.02 -39.44
CA SER A 707 12.48 -4.13 -40.57
C SER A 707 11.02 -3.62 -40.52
N LEU A 708 10.16 -4.24 -39.74
CA LEU A 708 8.77 -3.82 -39.54
C LEU A 708 8.62 -2.73 -38.46
N LEU A 709 9.64 -2.54 -37.62
CA LEU A 709 9.57 -1.58 -36.51
C LEU A 709 9.52 -0.14 -37.04
N PRO A 710 8.61 0.69 -36.54
CA PRO A 710 8.59 2.13 -36.84
C PRO A 710 9.83 2.82 -36.23
N GLU A 711 10.23 3.92 -36.85
CA GLU A 711 11.22 4.83 -36.26
C GLU A 711 10.48 5.80 -35.36
N ILE A 712 10.69 5.71 -34.05
CA ILE A 712 10.05 6.54 -33.02
C ILE A 712 11.15 7.26 -32.24
N ALA A 713 11.08 8.59 -32.24
CA ALA A 713 11.93 9.42 -31.40
C ALA A 713 11.33 9.50 -29.97
N LYS A 714 12.17 9.32 -28.97
CA LYS A 714 11.80 9.35 -27.55
C LYS A 714 12.63 10.40 -26.84
N GLU A 715 11.98 11.18 -25.99
CA GLU A 715 12.64 12.13 -25.10
C GLU A 715 12.08 11.95 -23.68
N GLN A 716 12.95 12.04 -22.66
CA GLN A 716 12.55 11.89 -21.29
C GLN A 716 13.29 12.89 -20.39
N ASN A 717 12.52 13.57 -19.53
CA ASN A 717 13.01 14.50 -18.53
C ASN A 717 12.50 14.12 -17.13
N GLU A 718 13.27 14.45 -16.10
CA GLU A 718 12.83 14.33 -14.71
C GLU A 718 12.70 15.71 -14.07
N VAL A 719 11.54 16.01 -13.50
CA VAL A 719 11.26 17.23 -12.76
C VAL A 719 11.21 16.89 -11.27
N LYS A 720 12.18 17.42 -10.50
CA LYS A 720 12.26 17.17 -9.06
C LYS A 720 11.08 17.81 -8.33
N CYS A 721 10.36 17.03 -7.56
CA CYS A 721 9.32 17.48 -6.63
C CYS A 721 9.14 16.45 -5.51
N SER A 722 8.48 16.84 -4.43
CA SER A 722 8.17 15.90 -3.35
C SER A 722 7.03 14.97 -3.77
N TRP A 723 6.98 13.79 -3.16
CA TRP A 723 5.89 12.82 -3.41
C TRP A 723 4.49 13.42 -3.14
N ARG A 724 4.37 14.40 -2.23
CA ARG A 724 3.12 15.11 -1.93
C ARG A 724 2.67 16.03 -3.06
N GLU A 725 3.61 16.56 -3.82
CA GLU A 725 3.34 17.46 -4.93
C GLU A 725 2.99 16.71 -6.22
N ILE A 726 3.44 15.46 -6.36
CA ILE A 726 3.14 14.62 -7.54
C ILE A 726 1.62 14.55 -7.77
N GLY A 727 0.82 14.27 -6.75
CA GLY A 727 -0.63 14.20 -6.87
C GLY A 727 -1.27 15.52 -7.33
N ARG A 728 -0.71 16.67 -6.93
CA ARG A 728 -1.14 18.00 -7.38
C ARG A 728 -0.82 18.23 -8.84
N VAL A 729 0.39 17.86 -9.26
CA VAL A 729 0.82 17.97 -10.66
C VAL A 729 -0.10 17.18 -11.57
N LEU A 730 -0.32 15.90 -11.26
CA LEU A 730 -1.17 15.03 -12.06
C LEU A 730 -2.61 15.56 -12.13
N ARG A 731 -3.18 16.05 -11.03
CA ARG A 731 -4.52 16.66 -11.01
C ARG A 731 -4.61 17.90 -11.88
N SER A 732 -3.67 18.82 -11.73
CA SER A 732 -3.66 20.06 -12.53
C SER A 732 -3.54 19.78 -14.03
N LEU A 733 -2.82 18.73 -14.41
CA LEU A 733 -2.75 18.30 -15.81
C LEU A 733 -4.11 17.74 -16.29
N VAL A 734 -4.78 16.94 -15.49
CA VAL A 734 -6.13 16.42 -15.81
C VAL A 734 -7.14 17.53 -15.91
N GLU A 735 -7.16 18.48 -14.97
CA GLU A 735 -8.09 19.63 -14.97
C GLU A 735 -7.86 20.59 -16.16
N SER A 736 -6.63 20.68 -16.65
CA SER A 736 -6.27 21.58 -17.76
C SER A 736 -6.36 20.97 -19.15
N GLY A 737 -6.57 19.66 -19.27
CA GLY A 737 -6.64 18.93 -20.53
C GLY A 737 -8.07 18.72 -21.03
N LYS A 738 -8.22 18.24 -22.27
CA LYS A 738 -9.51 17.81 -22.82
C LYS A 738 -9.70 16.32 -22.51
N GLU A 739 -10.89 15.91 -22.08
CA GLU A 739 -11.18 14.52 -21.68
C GLU A 739 -10.92 13.49 -22.80
N ASP A 740 -11.13 13.86 -24.06
CA ASP A 740 -11.02 12.96 -25.21
C ASP A 740 -9.56 12.63 -25.60
N ASP A 741 -8.57 13.40 -25.13
CA ASP A 741 -7.17 13.26 -25.49
C ASP A 741 -6.30 12.67 -24.36
N MET A 742 -6.91 12.18 -23.27
CA MET A 742 -6.18 11.72 -22.08
C MET A 742 -6.47 10.28 -21.68
N GLU A 743 -5.40 9.54 -21.40
CA GLU A 743 -5.44 8.23 -20.77
C GLU A 743 -4.85 8.29 -19.35
N LEU A 744 -5.56 7.65 -18.38
CA LEU A 744 -5.20 7.68 -16.95
C LEU A 744 -4.91 6.26 -16.45
N ILE A 745 -3.85 5.64 -16.91
CA ILE A 745 -3.51 4.26 -16.52
C ILE A 745 -2.28 4.21 -15.61
N GLU A 746 -1.21 4.92 -15.95
CA GLU A 746 0.06 4.91 -15.19
C GLU A 746 0.58 6.31 -14.88
N GLY A 747 -0.25 7.30 -14.99
CA GLY A 747 0.01 8.72 -14.92
C GLY A 747 -1.00 9.43 -15.81
N VAL A 748 -0.63 10.58 -16.32
CA VAL A 748 -1.42 11.34 -17.29
C VAL A 748 -0.73 11.25 -18.63
N ARG A 749 -1.29 10.47 -19.56
CA ARG A 749 -0.89 10.42 -20.96
C ARG A 749 -1.78 11.35 -21.76
N ILE A 750 -1.18 12.23 -22.51
CA ILE A 750 -1.88 13.20 -23.36
C ILE A 750 -1.44 12.96 -24.81
N THR A 751 -2.39 12.66 -25.68
CA THR A 751 -2.16 12.35 -27.09
C THR A 751 -2.40 13.60 -27.93
N GLY A 752 -1.44 13.97 -28.80
CA GLY A 752 -1.53 15.05 -29.80
C GLY A 752 -1.59 14.49 -31.20
N GLU A 753 -1.63 15.37 -32.20
CA GLU A 753 -1.73 14.97 -33.62
C GLU A 753 -0.49 14.19 -34.11
N ASP A 754 0.71 14.52 -33.64
CA ASP A 754 1.99 13.99 -34.14
C ASP A 754 2.80 13.28 -33.04
N GLY A 755 2.21 12.98 -31.86
CA GLY A 755 2.92 12.34 -30.76
C GLY A 755 2.12 12.38 -29.47
N TRP A 756 2.71 11.87 -28.39
CA TRP A 756 2.10 11.86 -27.06
C TRP A 756 3.13 12.16 -25.98
N VAL A 757 2.64 12.59 -24.82
CA VAL A 757 3.44 12.80 -23.62
C VAL A 757 2.81 12.08 -22.44
N LEU A 758 3.64 11.39 -21.63
CA LEU A 758 3.25 10.74 -20.39
C LEU A 758 3.96 11.44 -19.23
N VAL A 759 3.16 11.93 -18.29
CA VAL A 759 3.64 12.44 -17.00
C VAL A 759 3.27 11.43 -15.91
N ARG A 760 4.28 10.88 -15.25
CA ARG A 760 4.11 9.89 -14.19
C ARG A 760 5.02 10.16 -12.99
N PRO A 761 4.77 9.53 -11.83
CA PRO A 761 5.73 9.55 -10.71
C PRO A 761 7.09 9.01 -11.13
N GLY A 762 8.17 9.71 -10.78
CA GLY A 762 9.55 9.26 -11.01
C GLY A 762 9.92 8.08 -10.11
N LYS A 763 11.05 7.42 -10.40
CA LYS A 763 11.57 6.28 -9.60
C LYS A 763 11.75 6.69 -8.13
N GLY A 764 11.23 5.87 -7.22
CA GLY A 764 11.29 6.14 -5.77
C GLY A 764 10.50 7.35 -5.31
N LEU A 765 9.52 7.83 -6.10
CA LEU A 765 8.69 9.01 -5.80
C LEU A 765 9.49 10.30 -5.56
N LYS A 766 10.66 10.44 -6.19
CA LYS A 766 11.56 11.59 -6.02
C LYS A 766 11.36 12.69 -7.06
N GLY A 767 10.24 12.69 -7.80
CA GLY A 767 9.93 13.68 -8.83
C GLY A 767 8.85 13.19 -9.78
N CYS A 768 8.61 13.96 -10.85
CA CYS A 768 7.78 13.56 -11.98
C CYS A 768 8.68 13.22 -13.16
N SER A 769 8.45 12.09 -13.78
CA SER A 769 9.05 11.73 -15.08
C SER A 769 8.11 12.20 -16.19
N VAL A 770 8.67 12.91 -17.16
CA VAL A 770 7.99 13.36 -18.37
C VAL A 770 8.63 12.64 -19.54
N ARG A 771 7.87 11.81 -20.24
CA ARG A 771 8.29 11.06 -21.42
C ARG A 771 7.44 11.49 -22.60
N ALA A 772 8.08 11.92 -23.69
CA ALA A 772 7.40 12.25 -24.93
C ALA A 772 7.89 11.37 -26.07
N GLU A 773 7.00 11.03 -27.01
CA GLU A 773 7.30 10.24 -28.18
C GLU A 773 6.61 10.83 -29.43
N SER A 774 7.33 10.79 -30.56
CA SER A 774 6.86 11.27 -31.85
C SER A 774 7.67 10.67 -32.99
N PHE A 775 7.15 10.74 -34.22
CA PHE A 775 7.91 10.44 -35.43
C PHE A 775 9.00 11.47 -35.72
N ARG A 776 8.94 12.65 -35.07
CA ARG A 776 9.93 13.74 -35.25
C ARG A 776 10.63 14.01 -33.94
N GLU A 777 11.97 13.90 -33.97
CA GLU A 777 12.82 14.09 -32.78
C GLU A 777 12.64 15.50 -32.18
N GLU A 778 12.58 16.53 -33.01
CA GLU A 778 12.37 17.91 -32.57
C GLU A 778 11.04 18.07 -31.84
N TYR A 779 9.97 17.42 -32.30
CA TYR A 779 8.64 17.52 -31.71
C TYR A 779 8.55 16.74 -30.40
N ALA A 780 9.18 15.55 -30.30
CA ALA A 780 9.27 14.81 -29.06
C ALA A 780 9.98 15.61 -27.95
N LYS A 781 11.07 16.29 -28.32
CA LYS A 781 11.81 17.18 -27.42
C LYS A 781 10.97 18.39 -27.00
N GLU A 782 10.31 19.04 -27.95
CA GLU A 782 9.43 20.19 -27.68
C GLU A 782 8.30 19.83 -26.74
N LEU A 783 7.61 18.71 -26.96
CA LEU A 783 6.58 18.18 -26.04
C LEU A 783 7.12 17.92 -24.64
N CYS A 784 8.28 17.26 -24.54
CA CYS A 784 8.91 16.96 -23.26
C CYS A 784 9.26 18.24 -22.50
N ASP A 785 9.78 19.26 -23.18
CA ASP A 785 10.15 20.55 -22.59
C ASP A 785 8.91 21.34 -22.14
N ILE A 786 7.86 21.42 -22.98
CA ILE A 786 6.59 22.11 -22.66
C ILE A 786 5.98 21.55 -21.38
N TYR A 787 5.86 20.22 -21.27
CA TYR A 787 5.24 19.62 -20.10
C TYR A 787 6.16 19.66 -18.87
N SER A 788 7.48 19.62 -19.05
CA SER A 788 8.44 19.85 -17.97
C SER A 788 8.32 21.26 -17.39
N GLU A 789 8.16 22.29 -18.26
CA GLU A 789 7.94 23.67 -17.82
C GLU A 789 6.56 23.86 -17.18
N LYS A 790 5.51 23.24 -17.74
CA LYS A 790 4.18 23.25 -17.15
C LYS A 790 4.17 22.68 -15.73
N ILE A 791 4.89 21.58 -15.51
CA ILE A 791 5.06 21.01 -14.17
C ILE A 791 5.79 21.99 -13.25
N ARG A 792 6.88 22.61 -13.69
CA ARG A 792 7.61 23.62 -12.90
C ARG A 792 6.73 24.81 -12.54
N SER A 793 5.87 25.26 -13.45
CA SER A 793 4.90 26.34 -13.19
C SER A 793 3.89 25.92 -12.12
N ILE A 794 3.30 24.74 -12.21
CA ILE A 794 2.38 24.20 -11.20
C ILE A 794 3.04 24.13 -9.81
N LEU A 795 4.32 23.80 -9.78
CA LEU A 795 5.08 23.72 -8.53
C LEU A 795 5.42 25.12 -7.97
N SER A 796 5.63 26.12 -8.82
CA SER A 796 6.00 27.50 -8.43
C SER A 796 4.81 28.34 -7.95
N ASP A 797 3.61 28.08 -8.38
CA ASP A 797 2.41 28.87 -8.01
C ASP A 797 2.09 28.83 -6.50
N ASP A 798 2.62 27.88 -5.74
CA ASP A 798 2.48 27.83 -4.27
C ASP A 798 3.55 28.64 -3.51
N SER A 799 4.61 29.10 -4.16
CA SER A 799 5.61 29.95 -3.49
C SER A 799 5.11 31.38 -3.24
N ASN A 800 4.06 31.82 -3.96
CA ASN A 800 3.44 33.14 -3.83
C ASN A 800 2.18 33.18 -2.95
N GLY A 801 1.70 32.05 -2.43
CA GLY A 801 0.51 31.92 -1.61
C GLY A 801 0.75 31.81 -0.10
N LYS A 802 1.99 32.00 0.38
CA LYS A 802 2.28 32.11 1.80
C LYS A 802 2.42 33.56 2.22
N VAL A 803 1.29 34.20 2.54
CA VAL A 803 1.18 35.30 3.51
C VAL A 803 0.15 34.89 4.55
#